data_1cb9f184a8ba8ce8adcbaac2cb92bfdd
#
_entry.id   1cb9f184a8ba8ce8adcbaac2cb92bfdd
#
_cell.length_a   1.000
_cell.length_b   1.000
_cell.length_c   1.000
_cell.angle_alpha   90.00
_cell.angle_beta   90.00
_cell.angle_gamma   90.00
#
_symmetry.space_group_name_H-M   'P 1'
#
loop_
_entity.id
_entity.type
_entity.pdbx_description
1 polymer ?
#
loop_
_entity_poly.entity_id
_entity_poly.type
_entity_poly.pdbx_seq_one_letter_code
_entity_poly.pdbx_strand_id
1 'polypeptide(L)'
;MGNSDLGKNEGGKACGFNAVLAYATDTAQRGILFADALRIRGNQYLRHLWDGQPPVLAFPCELVMDGRNLERPVNYSLVRILDRRTEKRSVPESPAGPTAGKAAARLPARPRRPFVIIDPRAGHGPGIGGSKTDSEIGVALAAGHPVYFVVFSVDPVPGQTIADVERAEVRFIEKVALLHPDAGKPAIIGNCQGGWAAALVNADRPDIVGPVVMNGSPLSYWSGPSGKDPLRYRGGLTGGLWLTSLISDLGQGLFDGAVLVANMEALNPANTLWEKHYHLYANIDTETERYLAFEKWWGGFFMMTAQEMRFIVRSLFVGDKLENGTLVLDDGRGINLRHIREPLVIFTSEGDNITPPQQALNWLTRVYDSEREIRKNGQVIVYVMHKSIGHLGIFVSAGVARKEHRKIIGSVEMIGYLAPGLYEMIITQEPSKPGRSDYQVRFEKRTFGDILAIGGGSRNEDAFPQVSILSEQNDRFYQMFASPWIRFFTTPVTAECFRQANPMRWSRFLLSDLNPCLLPVGPTAEWIRRSRIAADESNPCRVLETHLSEQITASLDFYRDIRDAGHEFLFKSLYDNPWLKLTAHICRDLAYSEDVTPASAPPGRDEYSRGGFAEAVVRIMMAMAGENRFFDERELSVIEVLVRVNKRLKRIGARRMKSLIEEQSHLLDADRELALSSLADLLRNRDDRIEALEIAKNIADTNFRSGHGETECMDRIEKILTIRSTGEDP
;
A
#
# COMPACT_ATOMS: atom_id res chain seq x y z
N MET A 1 -31.85 -62.09 -40.91
CA MET A 1 -31.12 -61.66 -39.73
C MET A 1 -29.87 -60.98 -40.23
N GLY A 2 -29.62 -59.70 -40.13
CA GLY A 2 -30.30 -58.65 -39.44
C GLY A 2 -29.76 -57.30 -39.95
N ASN A 3 -30.56 -56.35 -39.97
CA ASN A 3 -30.28 -54.97 -40.22
C ASN A 3 -30.47 -54.20 -38.89
N SER A 4 -29.41 -53.72 -38.23
CA SER A 4 -29.53 -52.76 -37.11
C SER A 4 -28.23 -52.09 -36.68
N ASP A 5 -27.24 -51.78 -37.60
CA ASP A 5 -26.01 -51.06 -37.17
C ASP A 5 -25.66 -49.85 -38.02
N LEU A 6 -26.53 -49.36 -38.87
CA LEU A 6 -26.27 -48.14 -39.68
C LEU A 6 -26.87 -46.82 -39.08
N GLY A 7 -27.71 -46.92 -38.06
CA GLY A 7 -28.39 -45.71 -37.50
C GLY A 7 -27.63 -44.96 -36.39
N LYS A 8 -26.64 -45.56 -35.76
CA LYS A 8 -25.90 -44.93 -34.62
C LYS A 8 -24.74 -44.01 -35.04
N ASN A 9 -24.28 -44.09 -36.28
CA ASN A 9 -23.10 -43.31 -36.74
C ASN A 9 -23.50 -41.98 -37.41
N GLU A 10 -24.77 -41.80 -37.81
CA GLU A 10 -25.23 -40.51 -38.36
C GLU A 10 -25.64 -39.50 -37.31
N GLY A 11 -26.18 -39.91 -36.19
CA GLY A 11 -26.52 -39.04 -35.08
C GLY A 11 -25.29 -38.42 -34.41
N GLY A 12 -24.19 -39.14 -34.28
CA GLY A 12 -22.95 -38.68 -33.72
C GLY A 12 -22.21 -37.65 -34.65
N LYS A 13 -22.29 -37.89 -35.99
CA LYS A 13 -21.70 -36.95 -36.97
C LYS A 13 -22.52 -35.66 -37.10
N ALA A 14 -23.85 -35.72 -37.04
CA ALA A 14 -24.71 -34.54 -37.07
C ALA A 14 -24.58 -33.72 -35.80
N CYS A 15 -24.41 -34.36 -34.62
CA CYS A 15 -24.21 -33.67 -33.33
C CYS A 15 -22.83 -32.98 -33.34
N GLY A 16 -21.77 -33.61 -33.86
CA GLY A 16 -20.45 -32.99 -33.97
C GLY A 16 -20.39 -31.82 -34.95
N PHE A 17 -21.09 -31.91 -36.08
CA PHE A 17 -21.14 -30.84 -37.07
C PHE A 17 -21.89 -29.60 -36.53
N ASN A 18 -23.00 -29.80 -35.83
CA ASN A 18 -23.75 -28.72 -35.19
C ASN A 18 -22.95 -28.04 -34.09
N ALA A 19 -22.15 -28.78 -33.32
CA ALA A 19 -21.28 -28.21 -32.30
C ALA A 19 -20.18 -27.33 -32.93
N VAL A 20 -19.57 -27.80 -34.03
CA VAL A 20 -18.56 -27.02 -34.77
C VAL A 20 -19.16 -25.75 -35.37
N LEU A 21 -20.34 -25.82 -35.97
CA LEU A 21 -21.02 -24.66 -36.54
C LEU A 21 -21.40 -23.62 -35.47
N ALA A 22 -21.93 -24.08 -34.34
CA ALA A 22 -22.27 -23.22 -33.20
C ALA A 22 -21.02 -22.50 -32.67
N TYR A 23 -19.90 -23.23 -32.52
CA TYR A 23 -18.61 -22.65 -32.11
C TYR A 23 -18.08 -21.65 -33.14
N ALA A 24 -18.12 -21.97 -34.42
CA ALA A 24 -17.64 -21.07 -35.49
C ALA A 24 -18.42 -19.75 -35.51
N THR A 25 -19.76 -19.83 -35.31
CA THR A 25 -20.63 -18.65 -35.21
C THR A 25 -20.28 -17.82 -33.98
N ASP A 26 -20.17 -18.46 -32.82
CA ASP A 26 -19.79 -17.84 -31.56
C ASP A 26 -18.41 -17.15 -31.65
N THR A 27 -17.41 -17.81 -32.18
CA THR A 27 -16.05 -17.30 -32.36
C THR A 27 -16.01 -16.09 -33.26
N ALA A 28 -16.73 -16.13 -34.41
CA ALA A 28 -16.83 -14.98 -35.29
C ALA A 28 -17.49 -13.77 -34.61
N GLN A 29 -18.58 -14.00 -33.88
CA GLN A 29 -19.26 -12.96 -33.12
C GLN A 29 -18.38 -12.40 -31.98
N ARG A 30 -17.73 -13.26 -31.21
CA ARG A 30 -16.76 -12.83 -30.17
C ARG A 30 -15.61 -12.02 -30.76
N GLY A 31 -15.08 -12.42 -31.89
CA GLY A 31 -14.00 -11.69 -32.58
C GLY A 31 -14.39 -10.25 -32.95
N ILE A 32 -15.61 -10.05 -33.47
CA ILE A 32 -16.10 -8.70 -33.82
C ILE A 32 -16.39 -7.89 -32.56
N LEU A 33 -17.00 -8.47 -31.53
CA LEU A 33 -17.25 -7.79 -30.25
C LEU A 33 -15.95 -7.43 -29.54
N PHE A 34 -14.93 -8.29 -29.61
CA PHE A 34 -13.59 -8.02 -29.10
C PHE A 34 -12.92 -6.85 -29.83
N ALA A 35 -12.99 -6.83 -31.17
CA ALA A 35 -12.48 -5.73 -31.99
C ALA A 35 -13.20 -4.41 -31.62
N ASP A 36 -14.52 -4.45 -31.39
CA ASP A 36 -15.30 -3.30 -30.94
C ASP A 36 -14.89 -2.83 -29.53
N ALA A 37 -14.65 -3.74 -28.59
CA ALA A 37 -14.16 -3.39 -27.26
C ALA A 37 -12.79 -2.67 -27.33
N LEU A 38 -11.87 -3.13 -28.19
CA LEU A 38 -10.59 -2.47 -28.42
C LEU A 38 -10.76 -1.09 -29.09
N ARG A 39 -11.69 -0.96 -30.04
CA ARG A 39 -12.06 0.32 -30.68
C ARG A 39 -12.61 1.31 -29.65
N ILE A 40 -13.54 0.86 -28.81
CA ILE A 40 -14.10 1.69 -27.74
C ILE A 40 -13.00 2.12 -26.75
N ARG A 41 -12.05 1.24 -26.40
CA ARG A 41 -10.87 1.59 -25.59
C ARG A 41 -10.06 2.72 -26.23
N GLY A 42 -9.79 2.63 -27.52
CA GLY A 42 -9.10 3.69 -28.27
C GLY A 42 -9.85 5.01 -28.24
N ASN A 43 -11.15 4.98 -28.48
CA ASN A 43 -12.01 6.17 -28.42
C ASN A 43 -12.08 6.78 -27.00
N GLN A 44 -12.12 5.95 -25.96
CA GLN A 44 -12.07 6.42 -24.57
C GLN A 44 -10.73 7.11 -24.26
N TYR A 45 -9.62 6.55 -24.75
CA TYR A 45 -8.30 7.15 -24.60
C TYR A 45 -8.25 8.54 -25.26
N LEU A 46 -8.71 8.67 -26.51
CA LEU A 46 -8.75 9.94 -27.23
C LEU A 46 -9.63 10.98 -26.52
N ARG A 47 -10.82 10.56 -26.07
CA ARG A 47 -11.72 11.45 -25.32
C ARG A 47 -11.07 11.90 -24.01
N HIS A 48 -10.45 10.98 -23.28
CA HIS A 48 -9.77 11.27 -22.02
C HIS A 48 -8.62 12.29 -22.22
N LEU A 49 -7.86 12.18 -23.33
CA LEU A 49 -6.87 13.17 -23.72
C LEU A 49 -7.50 14.56 -23.97
N TRP A 50 -8.60 14.62 -24.74
CA TRP A 50 -9.30 15.88 -25.02
C TRP A 50 -9.89 16.53 -23.78
N ASP A 51 -10.35 15.74 -22.83
CA ASP A 51 -10.88 16.21 -21.54
C ASP A 51 -9.76 16.65 -20.56
N GLY A 52 -8.48 16.62 -20.97
CA GLY A 52 -7.33 17.00 -20.12
C GLY A 52 -6.95 15.95 -19.08
N GLN A 53 -7.32 14.70 -19.29
CA GLN A 53 -7.02 13.55 -18.45
C GLN A 53 -7.38 13.78 -16.95
N PRO A 54 -8.66 14.04 -16.64
CA PRO A 54 -9.07 14.19 -15.25
C PRO A 54 -8.82 12.92 -14.44
N PRO A 55 -8.68 13.02 -13.09
CA PRO A 55 -8.53 11.85 -12.22
C PRO A 55 -9.63 10.82 -12.45
N VAL A 56 -9.25 9.54 -12.49
CA VAL A 56 -10.22 8.44 -12.68
C VAL A 56 -10.70 8.00 -11.30
N LEU A 57 -11.71 8.71 -10.78
CA LEU A 57 -12.33 8.44 -9.48
C LEU A 57 -13.79 8.04 -9.64
N ALA A 58 -14.25 7.09 -8.82
CA ALA A 58 -15.66 6.69 -8.73
C ALA A 58 -16.52 7.64 -7.87
N PHE A 59 -15.88 8.63 -7.26
CA PHE A 59 -16.49 9.57 -6.32
C PHE A 59 -16.37 11.00 -6.86
N PRO A 60 -17.39 11.85 -6.69
CA PRO A 60 -17.26 13.26 -6.96
C PRO A 60 -16.29 13.87 -5.94
N CYS A 61 -15.59 14.92 -6.35
CA CYS A 61 -14.64 15.62 -5.51
C CYS A 61 -14.72 17.14 -5.74
N GLU A 62 -14.26 17.89 -4.74
CA GLU A 62 -14.11 19.34 -4.79
C GLU A 62 -12.67 19.75 -4.52
N LEU A 63 -12.19 20.76 -5.21
CA LEU A 63 -10.85 21.30 -5.03
C LEU A 63 -10.74 22.03 -3.68
N VAL A 64 -9.75 21.67 -2.86
CA VAL A 64 -9.48 22.30 -1.56
C VAL A 64 -8.26 23.22 -1.65
N MET A 65 -7.21 22.76 -2.35
CA MET A 65 -5.98 23.55 -2.54
C MET A 65 -5.33 23.15 -3.87
N ASP A 66 -4.97 24.15 -4.67
CA ASP A 66 -4.20 23.95 -5.90
C ASP A 66 -2.72 24.24 -5.61
N GLY A 67 -1.86 23.25 -5.80
CA GLY A 67 -0.42 23.37 -5.60
C GLY A 67 0.29 24.32 -6.55
N ARG A 68 -0.33 24.68 -7.67
CA ARG A 68 0.18 25.73 -8.58
C ARG A 68 0.18 27.12 -7.96
N ASN A 69 -0.63 27.33 -6.91
CA ASN A 69 -0.74 28.59 -6.19
C ASN A 69 0.20 28.67 -4.97
N LEU A 70 1.03 27.64 -4.72
CA LEU A 70 2.01 27.65 -3.65
C LEU A 70 3.24 28.49 -4.03
N GLU A 71 4.00 28.90 -3.03
CA GLU A 71 5.28 29.61 -3.22
C GLU A 71 6.26 28.85 -4.14
N ARG A 72 6.30 27.54 -3.98
CA ARG A 72 6.94 26.57 -4.89
C ARG A 72 5.85 25.82 -5.64
N PRO A 73 5.48 26.27 -6.86
CA PRO A 73 4.38 25.69 -7.59
C PRO A 73 4.65 24.23 -7.99
N VAL A 74 3.63 23.40 -7.86
CA VAL A 74 3.62 21.99 -8.28
C VAL A 74 2.32 21.66 -9.01
N ASN A 75 2.33 20.63 -9.84
CA ASN A 75 1.12 20.15 -10.54
C ASN A 75 0.23 19.25 -9.68
N TYR A 76 0.45 19.23 -8.36
CA TYR A 76 -0.36 18.49 -7.39
C TYR A 76 -1.46 19.38 -6.81
N SER A 77 -2.57 18.78 -6.45
CA SER A 77 -3.69 19.48 -5.80
C SER A 77 -4.36 18.58 -4.78
N LEU A 78 -4.91 19.18 -3.73
CA LEU A 78 -5.72 18.48 -2.74
C LEU A 78 -7.19 18.60 -3.10
N VAL A 79 -7.89 17.48 -3.21
CA VAL A 79 -9.34 17.44 -3.38
C VAL A 79 -10.00 16.77 -2.19
N ARG A 80 -11.22 17.20 -1.85
CA ARG A 80 -12.08 16.52 -0.89
C ARG A 80 -13.02 15.59 -1.62
N ILE A 81 -13.13 14.36 -1.17
CA ILE A 81 -14.06 13.38 -1.71
C ILE A 81 -15.44 13.58 -1.10
N LEU A 82 -16.48 13.63 -1.95
CA LEU A 82 -17.86 13.85 -1.54
C LEU A 82 -18.61 12.51 -1.43
N ASP A 83 -19.27 12.29 -0.29
CA ASP A 83 -20.13 11.11 -0.10
C ASP A 83 -21.58 11.42 -0.46
N ARG A 84 -22.01 11.01 -1.66
CA ARG A 84 -23.40 11.18 -2.12
C ARG A 84 -24.44 10.47 -1.25
N ARG A 85 -24.04 9.56 -0.38
CA ARG A 85 -24.96 8.85 0.53
C ARG A 85 -25.43 9.74 1.68
N THR A 86 -24.62 10.71 2.07
CA THR A 86 -24.99 11.68 3.11
C THR A 86 -26.02 12.71 2.64
N GLU A 87 -26.05 13.06 1.36
CA GLU A 87 -27.06 13.98 0.79
C GLU A 87 -28.47 13.37 0.79
N LYS A 88 -28.61 12.04 0.71
CA LYS A 88 -29.90 11.33 0.78
C LYS A 88 -30.37 11.04 2.22
N ARG A 89 -29.54 11.26 3.24
CA ARG A 89 -29.84 11.00 4.65
C ARG A 89 -30.31 12.23 5.44
N SER A 90 -30.70 13.31 4.80
CA SER A 90 -31.33 14.47 5.46
C SER A 90 -32.79 14.24 5.91
N VAL A 91 -33.30 13.01 5.77
CA VAL A 91 -34.57 12.58 6.38
C VAL A 91 -34.22 11.61 7.53
N PRO A 92 -34.56 11.92 8.80
CA PRO A 92 -34.31 11.02 9.91
C PRO A 92 -35.23 9.83 9.82
N GLU A 93 -34.75 8.68 9.37
CA GLU A 93 -35.41 7.40 9.56
C GLU A 93 -35.31 6.99 11.03
N SER A 94 -36.46 6.77 11.65
CA SER A 94 -36.63 6.24 12.99
C SER A 94 -35.82 4.94 13.22
N PRO A 95 -35.25 4.75 14.42
CA PRO A 95 -34.42 3.60 14.73
C PRO A 95 -35.28 2.34 14.86
N ALA A 96 -34.95 1.31 14.08
CA ALA A 96 -35.48 -0.03 14.23
C ALA A 96 -35.02 -0.67 15.56
N GLY A 97 -35.97 -1.18 16.31
CA GLY A 97 -36.03 -2.28 17.25
C GLY A 97 -35.03 -2.41 18.43
N PRO A 98 -35.52 -2.78 19.61
CA PRO A 98 -34.76 -2.80 20.85
C PRO A 98 -34.17 -4.19 21.12
N THR A 99 -32.87 -4.40 20.77
CA THR A 99 -32.06 -5.48 21.36
C THR A 99 -30.57 -5.18 21.26
N ALA A 100 -30.10 -4.23 22.02
CA ALA A 100 -28.70 -4.09 22.42
C ALA A 100 -28.68 -3.54 23.85
N GLY A 101 -27.91 -4.17 24.72
CA GLY A 101 -27.91 -3.95 26.15
C GLY A 101 -27.80 -2.47 26.58
N LYS A 102 -28.49 -2.13 27.66
CA LYS A 102 -28.69 -0.80 28.23
C LYS A 102 -27.45 -0.06 28.73
N ALA A 103 -26.23 -0.45 28.37
CA ALA A 103 -24.97 0.17 28.83
C ALA A 103 -24.22 0.98 27.78
N ALA A 104 -24.60 0.99 26.51
CA ALA A 104 -24.05 1.91 25.51
C ALA A 104 -24.80 3.25 25.57
N ALA A 105 -24.74 3.94 26.70
CA ALA A 105 -25.16 5.34 26.79
C ALA A 105 -24.38 6.12 25.73
N ARG A 106 -25.10 6.78 24.81
CA ARG A 106 -24.61 7.57 23.68
C ARG A 106 -23.47 8.50 24.10
N LEU A 107 -22.25 8.01 23.95
CA LEU A 107 -21.08 8.89 24.00
C LEU A 107 -21.24 9.93 22.87
N PRO A 108 -20.94 11.21 23.12
CA PRO A 108 -20.95 12.21 22.06
C PRO A 108 -20.04 11.73 20.94
N ALA A 109 -20.56 11.69 19.71
CA ALA A 109 -19.80 11.25 18.55
C ALA A 109 -18.57 12.15 18.41
N ARG A 110 -17.38 11.55 18.58
CA ARG A 110 -16.11 12.25 18.31
C ARG A 110 -16.03 12.52 16.81
N PRO A 111 -15.57 13.71 16.38
CA PRO A 111 -15.23 13.94 14.99
C PRO A 111 -14.30 12.82 14.49
N ARG A 112 -14.65 12.22 13.36
CA ARG A 112 -13.83 11.14 12.76
C ARG A 112 -12.56 11.73 12.19
N ARG A 113 -11.43 11.05 12.39
CA ARG A 113 -10.13 11.43 11.85
C ARG A 113 -10.19 11.54 10.33
N PRO A 114 -9.70 12.62 9.71
CA PRO A 114 -9.62 12.70 8.26
C PRO A 114 -8.50 11.80 7.72
N PHE A 115 -8.72 11.24 6.52
CA PHE A 115 -7.71 10.53 5.74
C PHE A 115 -7.24 11.38 4.58
N VAL A 116 -5.93 11.38 4.34
CA VAL A 116 -5.30 11.95 3.13
C VAL A 116 -4.68 10.79 2.36
N ILE A 117 -5.12 10.58 1.14
CA ILE A 117 -4.66 9.49 0.28
C ILE A 117 -3.71 10.06 -0.75
N ILE A 118 -2.51 9.48 -0.86
CA ILE A 118 -1.45 9.83 -1.80
C ILE A 118 -1.29 8.67 -2.79
N ASP A 119 -1.67 8.92 -4.04
CA ASP A 119 -1.53 7.95 -5.13
C ASP A 119 -0.10 7.94 -5.72
N PRO A 120 0.32 6.81 -6.31
CA PRO A 120 1.64 6.69 -6.90
C PRO A 120 1.79 7.55 -8.16
N ARG A 121 2.93 8.20 -8.31
CA ARG A 121 3.38 8.77 -9.56
C ARG A 121 4.23 7.76 -10.34
N ALA A 122 3.57 6.74 -10.86
CA ALA A 122 4.19 5.57 -11.49
C ALA A 122 3.96 5.52 -13.02
N GLY A 123 3.69 6.66 -13.63
CA GLY A 123 3.51 6.80 -15.08
C GLY A 123 2.06 6.92 -15.54
N HIS A 124 1.08 6.52 -14.74
CA HIS A 124 -0.35 6.76 -14.98
C HIS A 124 -0.89 7.87 -14.08
N GLY A 125 -2.10 8.35 -14.39
CA GLY A 125 -2.78 9.39 -13.63
C GLY A 125 -3.33 8.89 -12.30
N PRO A 126 -3.75 9.83 -11.40
CA PRO A 126 -4.30 9.49 -10.10
C PRO A 126 -5.64 8.77 -10.21
N GLY A 127 -5.90 7.84 -9.29
CA GLY A 127 -7.16 7.10 -9.22
C GLY A 127 -7.07 5.68 -8.66
N ILE A 128 -5.88 5.12 -8.40
CA ILE A 128 -5.73 3.72 -8.00
C ILE A 128 -6.49 3.40 -6.70
N GLY A 129 -6.46 4.29 -5.72
CA GLY A 129 -7.14 4.14 -4.44
C GLY A 129 -8.64 4.44 -4.48
N GLY A 130 -9.19 4.87 -5.62
CA GLY A 130 -10.57 5.38 -5.69
C GLY A 130 -11.29 5.17 -7.02
N SER A 131 -10.75 4.40 -7.94
CA SER A 131 -11.36 4.14 -9.26
C SER A 131 -12.65 3.30 -9.20
N LYS A 132 -12.95 2.69 -8.05
CA LYS A 132 -14.16 1.90 -7.79
C LYS A 132 -14.78 2.30 -6.47
N THR A 133 -16.09 2.03 -6.31
CA THR A 133 -16.81 2.23 -5.04
C THR A 133 -16.29 1.29 -3.93
N ASP A 134 -16.01 0.02 -4.28
CA ASP A 134 -15.35 -0.94 -3.40
C ASP A 134 -13.82 -0.68 -3.44
N SER A 135 -13.38 0.31 -2.69
CA SER A 135 -11.99 0.79 -2.59
C SER A 135 -11.70 1.32 -1.19
N GLU A 136 -10.46 1.65 -0.89
CA GLU A 136 -10.09 2.26 0.39
C GLU A 136 -10.84 3.58 0.65
N ILE A 137 -11.05 4.41 -0.39
CA ILE A 137 -11.89 5.61 -0.30
C ILE A 137 -13.30 5.24 0.12
N GLY A 138 -13.92 4.28 -0.58
CA GLY A 138 -15.28 3.84 -0.27
C GLY A 138 -15.44 3.27 1.13
N VAL A 139 -14.42 2.54 1.61
CA VAL A 139 -14.37 1.99 2.97
C VAL A 139 -14.25 3.10 4.00
N ALA A 140 -13.36 4.07 3.81
CA ALA A 140 -13.17 5.19 4.73
C ALA A 140 -14.43 6.06 4.84
N LEU A 141 -15.06 6.39 3.69
CA LEU A 141 -16.34 7.11 3.66
C LEU A 141 -17.45 6.31 4.36
N ALA A 142 -17.53 4.99 4.13
CA ALA A 142 -18.52 4.14 4.77
C ALA A 142 -18.35 4.08 6.30
N ALA A 143 -17.12 4.22 6.78
CA ALA A 143 -16.80 4.32 8.20
C ALA A 143 -17.04 5.73 8.78
N GLY A 144 -17.44 6.71 7.95
CA GLY A 144 -17.77 8.08 8.35
C GLY A 144 -16.57 9.01 8.48
N HIS A 145 -15.43 8.65 7.90
CA HIS A 145 -14.24 9.49 7.88
C HIS A 145 -14.32 10.55 6.77
N PRO A 146 -13.93 11.81 7.00
CA PRO A 146 -13.62 12.75 5.94
C PRO A 146 -12.43 12.21 5.10
N VAL A 147 -12.55 12.23 3.78
CA VAL A 147 -11.52 11.71 2.89
C VAL A 147 -11.04 12.81 1.94
N TYR A 148 -9.74 12.97 1.87
CA TYR A 148 -9.02 13.84 0.96
C TYR A 148 -8.12 13.02 0.07
N PHE A 149 -7.92 13.48 -1.14
CA PHE A 149 -7.14 12.76 -2.15
C PHE A 149 -6.17 13.73 -2.82
N VAL A 150 -4.89 13.33 -2.92
CA VAL A 150 -3.88 14.10 -3.63
C VAL A 150 -3.92 13.72 -5.09
N VAL A 151 -4.33 14.64 -5.94
CA VAL A 151 -4.36 14.50 -7.40
C VAL A 151 -3.21 15.27 -8.03
N PHE A 152 -2.83 14.92 -9.26
CA PHE A 152 -1.85 15.66 -10.04
C PHE A 152 -2.32 15.76 -11.50
N SER A 153 -1.89 16.81 -12.22
CA SER A 153 -2.18 17.01 -13.62
C SER A 153 -1.14 16.33 -14.52
N VAL A 154 -1.47 16.18 -15.81
CA VAL A 154 -0.67 15.45 -16.81
C VAL A 154 0.76 15.99 -16.88
N ASP A 155 0.88 17.31 -17.06
CA ASP A 155 2.17 17.95 -17.20
C ASP A 155 2.63 18.53 -15.85
N PRO A 156 3.88 18.24 -15.44
CA PRO A 156 4.48 18.86 -14.26
C PRO A 156 4.76 20.35 -14.47
N VAL A 157 4.87 21.10 -13.38
CA VAL A 157 5.35 22.48 -13.45
C VAL A 157 6.83 22.47 -13.87
N PRO A 158 7.27 23.33 -14.81
CA PRO A 158 8.66 23.39 -15.20
C PRO A 158 9.60 23.61 -14.01
N GLY A 159 10.61 22.73 -13.87
CA GLY A 159 11.59 22.79 -12.77
C GLY A 159 11.09 22.21 -11.43
N GLN A 160 9.90 21.64 -11.37
CA GLN A 160 9.37 20.94 -10.20
C GLN A 160 10.31 19.81 -9.78
N THR A 161 10.55 19.71 -8.46
CA THR A 161 11.38 18.69 -7.83
C THR A 161 10.56 17.86 -6.84
N ILE A 162 11.12 16.74 -6.37
CA ILE A 162 10.50 15.93 -5.30
C ILE A 162 10.43 16.72 -3.99
N ALA A 163 11.40 17.58 -3.70
CA ALA A 163 11.35 18.46 -2.53
C ALA A 163 10.19 19.46 -2.59
N ASP A 164 9.85 19.98 -3.78
CA ASP A 164 8.69 20.87 -3.96
C ASP A 164 7.38 20.11 -3.79
N VAL A 165 7.29 18.87 -4.29
CA VAL A 165 6.12 17.98 -4.13
C VAL A 165 5.91 17.65 -2.65
N GLU A 166 6.95 17.25 -1.95
CA GLU A 166 6.89 16.93 -0.52
C GLU A 166 6.40 18.15 0.29
N ARG A 167 6.94 19.35 0.02
CA ARG A 167 6.44 20.58 0.66
C ARG A 167 4.98 20.87 0.38
N ALA A 168 4.51 20.59 -0.83
CA ALA A 168 3.11 20.76 -1.18
C ALA A 168 2.23 19.76 -0.40
N GLU A 169 2.66 18.51 -0.28
CA GLU A 169 1.96 17.49 0.52
C GLU A 169 1.90 17.87 1.99
N VAL A 170 2.98 18.42 2.56
CA VAL A 170 2.99 19.00 3.91
C VAL A 170 1.91 20.08 4.04
N ARG A 171 1.83 21.04 3.09
CA ARG A 171 0.79 22.09 3.09
C ARG A 171 -0.62 21.55 2.97
N PHE A 172 -0.81 20.49 2.19
CA PHE A 172 -2.11 19.82 2.06
C PHE A 172 -2.54 19.19 3.40
N ILE A 173 -1.63 18.48 4.08
CA ILE A 173 -1.90 17.87 5.38
C ILE A 173 -2.17 18.92 6.46
N GLU A 174 -1.39 20.00 6.51
CA GLU A 174 -1.64 21.16 7.40
C GLU A 174 -3.04 21.73 7.15
N LYS A 175 -3.45 21.90 5.88
CA LYS A 175 -4.78 22.38 5.52
C LYS A 175 -5.88 21.45 6.02
N VAL A 176 -5.71 20.14 5.87
CA VAL A 176 -6.68 19.15 6.38
C VAL A 176 -6.76 19.21 7.91
N ALA A 177 -5.63 19.31 8.60
CA ALA A 177 -5.61 19.44 10.06
C ALA A 177 -6.36 20.71 10.53
N LEU A 178 -6.20 21.83 9.83
CA LEU A 178 -6.93 23.08 10.11
C LEU A 178 -8.44 22.98 9.88
N LEU A 179 -8.86 22.16 8.89
CA LEU A 179 -10.29 21.92 8.62
C LEU A 179 -10.95 20.98 9.64
N HIS A 180 -10.14 20.22 10.40
CA HIS A 180 -10.62 19.21 11.36
C HIS A 180 -9.89 19.32 12.72
N PRO A 181 -9.93 20.46 13.41
CA PRO A 181 -9.11 20.70 14.60
C PRO A 181 -9.39 19.73 15.76
N ASP A 182 -10.62 19.23 15.85
CA ASP A 182 -11.07 18.35 16.94
C ASP A 182 -10.92 16.84 16.60
N ALA A 183 -10.50 16.50 15.37
CA ALA A 183 -10.43 15.12 14.90
C ALA A 183 -9.05 14.46 15.10
N GLY A 184 -8.07 15.19 15.61
CA GLY A 184 -6.67 14.78 15.71
C GLY A 184 -5.93 14.94 14.37
N LYS A 185 -4.64 14.56 14.35
CA LYS A 185 -3.82 14.64 13.13
C LYS A 185 -4.38 13.76 12.01
N PRO A 186 -4.37 14.21 10.74
CA PRO A 186 -4.81 13.40 9.61
C PRO A 186 -4.04 12.08 9.50
N ALA A 187 -4.74 10.99 9.22
CA ALA A 187 -4.10 9.73 8.83
C ALA A 187 -3.76 9.79 7.34
N ILE A 188 -2.63 9.20 6.97
CA ILE A 188 -2.17 9.18 5.57
C ILE A 188 -2.23 7.76 5.04
N ILE A 189 -2.70 7.60 3.81
CA ILE A 189 -2.60 6.35 3.06
C ILE A 189 -1.74 6.62 1.83
N GLY A 190 -0.59 5.95 1.74
CA GLY A 190 0.28 6.00 0.58
C GLY A 190 0.20 4.71 -0.22
N ASN A 191 -0.19 4.82 -1.49
CA ASN A 191 -0.33 3.68 -2.40
C ASN A 191 0.92 3.49 -3.26
N CYS A 192 1.49 2.30 -3.30
CA CYS A 192 2.67 1.97 -4.09
C CYS A 192 3.79 3.03 -3.86
N GLN A 193 4.22 3.77 -4.86
CA GLN A 193 5.18 4.87 -4.71
C GLN A 193 4.66 6.01 -3.80
N GLY A 194 3.36 6.19 -3.65
CA GLY A 194 2.79 7.11 -2.67
C GLY A 194 3.16 6.77 -1.22
N GLY A 195 3.54 5.51 -0.94
CA GLY A 195 3.97 5.10 0.39
C GLY A 195 5.34 5.64 0.78
N TRP A 196 6.33 5.66 -0.12
CA TRP A 196 7.60 6.31 0.21
C TRP A 196 7.43 7.84 0.32
N ALA A 197 6.53 8.46 -0.49
CA ALA A 197 6.20 9.88 -0.35
C ALA A 197 5.58 10.16 1.04
N ALA A 198 4.61 9.36 1.48
CA ALA A 198 4.04 9.44 2.82
C ALA A 198 5.10 9.24 3.94
N ALA A 199 6.07 8.34 3.72
CA ALA A 199 7.18 8.12 4.66
C ALA A 199 8.13 9.35 4.73
N LEU A 200 8.41 10.01 3.58
CA LEU A 200 9.19 11.26 3.55
C LEU A 200 8.52 12.35 4.39
N VAL A 201 7.23 12.63 4.11
CA VAL A 201 6.47 13.64 4.85
C VAL A 201 6.41 13.32 6.35
N ASN A 202 6.21 12.04 6.72
CA ASN A 202 6.15 11.65 8.12
C ASN A 202 7.51 11.77 8.82
N ALA A 203 8.60 11.48 8.13
CA ALA A 203 9.96 11.63 8.69
C ALA A 203 10.39 13.11 8.81
N ASP A 204 9.96 13.99 7.87
CA ASP A 204 10.26 15.42 7.90
C ASP A 204 9.37 16.17 8.90
N ARG A 205 8.06 15.87 8.91
CA ARG A 205 7.04 16.59 9.70
C ARG A 205 6.16 15.64 10.54
N PRO A 206 6.75 14.90 11.50
CA PRO A 206 6.00 14.01 12.40
C PRO A 206 5.01 14.77 13.32
N ASP A 207 5.16 16.10 13.42
CA ASP A 207 4.28 16.96 14.23
C ASP A 207 2.88 17.12 13.63
N ILE A 208 2.72 17.03 12.29
CA ILE A 208 1.44 17.24 11.61
C ILE A 208 0.76 15.94 11.17
N VAL A 209 1.51 14.86 11.01
CA VAL A 209 1.05 13.56 10.50
C VAL A 209 0.49 12.70 11.63
N GLY A 210 -0.62 12.01 11.40
CA GLY A 210 -1.16 10.94 12.24
C GLY A 210 -0.66 9.55 11.78
N PRO A 211 -1.41 8.46 12.06
CA PRO A 211 -1.06 7.13 11.59
C PRO A 211 -0.89 7.08 10.07
N VAL A 212 0.10 6.30 9.60
CA VAL A 212 0.39 6.15 8.17
C VAL A 212 0.16 4.71 7.75
N VAL A 213 -0.55 4.53 6.64
CA VAL A 213 -0.75 3.24 5.98
C VAL A 213 0.03 3.25 4.66
N MET A 214 0.89 2.28 4.46
CA MET A 214 1.67 2.10 3.23
C MET A 214 1.24 0.82 2.53
N ASN A 215 0.55 0.94 1.41
CA ASN A 215 0.01 -0.17 0.66
C ASN A 215 0.95 -0.54 -0.51
N GLY A 216 1.52 -1.75 -0.52
CA GLY A 216 2.38 -2.23 -1.59
C GLY A 216 3.54 -1.27 -1.92
N SER A 217 4.19 -0.70 -0.90
CA SER A 217 5.11 0.43 -1.05
C SER A 217 6.56 -0.01 -0.98
N PRO A 218 7.40 0.23 -2.03
CA PRO A 218 8.81 -0.12 -2.02
C PRO A 218 9.63 0.91 -1.24
N LEU A 219 10.33 0.46 -0.18
CA LEU A 219 11.33 1.25 0.54
C LEU A 219 12.73 0.62 0.46
N SER A 220 12.83 -0.70 0.35
CA SER A 220 14.07 -1.47 0.13
C SER A 220 14.09 -2.03 -1.28
N TYR A 221 14.44 -1.21 -2.26
CA TYR A 221 14.28 -1.58 -3.68
C TYR A 221 15.07 -2.82 -4.11
N TRP A 222 16.26 -3.04 -3.53
CA TRP A 222 17.13 -4.18 -3.86
C TRP A 222 16.77 -5.46 -3.11
N SER A 223 15.93 -5.40 -2.09
CA SER A 223 15.57 -6.55 -1.26
C SER A 223 14.73 -7.56 -2.01
N GLY A 224 15.04 -8.84 -1.79
CA GLY A 224 14.30 -9.97 -2.34
C GLY A 224 15.16 -11.25 -2.41
N PRO A 225 14.55 -12.42 -2.46
CA PRO A 225 15.27 -13.69 -2.61
C PRO A 225 15.86 -13.86 -4.01
N SER A 226 16.92 -14.68 -4.13
CA SER A 226 17.45 -15.10 -5.43
C SER A 226 16.38 -15.83 -6.24
N GLY A 227 16.38 -15.65 -7.55
CA GLY A 227 15.42 -16.30 -8.46
C GLY A 227 14.03 -15.66 -8.47
N LYS A 228 13.82 -14.58 -7.72
CA LYS A 228 12.55 -13.83 -7.68
C LYS A 228 12.79 -12.34 -7.88
N ASP A 229 11.71 -11.60 -8.13
CA ASP A 229 11.72 -10.13 -8.26
C ASP A 229 12.70 -9.64 -9.34
N PRO A 230 12.49 -10.01 -10.61
CA PRO A 230 13.42 -9.77 -11.71
C PRO A 230 13.62 -8.30 -12.04
N LEU A 231 12.71 -7.42 -11.60
CA LEU A 231 12.77 -5.99 -11.89
C LEU A 231 14.06 -5.35 -11.36
N ARG A 232 14.51 -5.76 -10.16
CA ARG A 232 15.76 -5.27 -9.56
C ARG A 232 16.99 -5.64 -10.39
N TYR A 233 17.10 -6.89 -10.90
CA TYR A 233 18.20 -7.30 -11.75
C TYR A 233 18.20 -6.55 -13.08
N ARG A 234 17.03 -6.38 -13.69
CA ARG A 234 16.86 -5.62 -14.93
C ARG A 234 17.25 -4.15 -14.75
N GLY A 235 16.83 -3.52 -13.64
CA GLY A 235 17.22 -2.17 -13.29
C GLY A 235 18.73 -2.01 -13.18
N GLY A 236 19.45 -3.01 -12.60
CA GLY A 236 20.90 -3.05 -12.55
C GLY A 236 21.54 -3.23 -13.92
N LEU A 237 21.05 -4.16 -14.74
CA LEU A 237 21.60 -4.44 -16.08
C LEU A 237 21.47 -3.27 -17.06
N THR A 238 20.45 -2.43 -16.94
CA THR A 238 20.30 -1.21 -17.75
C THR A 238 21.33 -0.12 -17.41
N GLY A 239 22.15 -0.34 -16.39
CA GLY A 239 23.21 0.60 -16.02
C GLY A 239 22.74 1.86 -15.27
N GLY A 240 21.52 1.81 -14.75
CA GLY A 240 20.99 2.80 -13.83
C GLY A 240 20.47 4.09 -14.46
N LEU A 241 20.92 5.23 -13.94
CA LEU A 241 20.33 6.56 -14.15
C LEU A 241 20.44 7.10 -15.59
N TRP A 242 21.52 6.78 -16.32
CA TRP A 242 21.80 7.37 -17.63
C TRP A 242 20.66 7.17 -18.64
N LEU A 243 20.00 5.99 -18.61
CA LEU A 243 18.89 5.70 -19.51
C LEU A 243 17.65 6.59 -19.20
N THR A 244 17.40 6.84 -17.93
CA THR A 244 16.36 7.77 -17.49
C THR A 244 16.66 9.18 -17.96
N SER A 245 17.93 9.61 -17.89
CA SER A 245 18.40 10.90 -18.40
C SER A 245 18.24 10.99 -19.92
N LEU A 246 18.58 9.93 -20.66
CA LEU A 246 18.39 9.85 -22.12
C LEU A 246 16.92 10.00 -22.52
N ILE A 247 16.02 9.24 -21.88
CA ILE A 247 14.57 9.32 -22.17
C ILE A 247 14.04 10.72 -21.88
N SER A 248 14.50 11.33 -20.78
CA SER A 248 14.11 12.70 -20.44
C SER A 248 14.63 13.72 -21.45
N ASP A 249 15.87 13.58 -21.92
CA ASP A 249 16.45 14.48 -22.94
C ASP A 249 15.72 14.35 -24.28
N LEU A 250 15.38 13.14 -24.71
CA LEU A 250 14.54 12.87 -25.88
C LEU A 250 13.12 13.43 -25.73
N GLY A 251 12.63 13.61 -24.51
CA GLY A 251 11.35 14.23 -24.17
C GLY A 251 11.45 15.72 -23.86
N GLN A 252 12.53 16.40 -24.21
CA GLN A 252 12.77 17.83 -23.88
C GLN A 252 12.70 18.16 -22.39
N GLY A 253 13.29 17.34 -21.55
CA GLY A 253 13.27 17.49 -20.08
C GLY A 253 12.05 16.90 -19.42
N LEU A 254 11.15 16.24 -20.16
CA LEU A 254 10.02 15.50 -19.66
C LEU A 254 10.22 14.00 -19.86
N PHE A 255 9.97 13.24 -18.80
CA PHE A 255 9.95 11.79 -18.84
C PHE A 255 8.53 11.30 -19.09
N ASP A 256 8.32 10.50 -20.14
CA ASP A 256 7.00 9.92 -20.46
C ASP A 256 6.67 8.74 -19.55
N GLY A 257 5.61 8.87 -18.76
CA GLY A 257 5.12 7.81 -17.87
C GLY A 257 4.71 6.52 -18.59
N ALA A 258 4.41 6.58 -19.90
CA ALA A 258 4.15 5.37 -20.69
C ALA A 258 5.33 4.38 -20.65
N VAL A 259 6.56 4.85 -20.45
CA VAL A 259 7.76 3.99 -20.32
C VAL A 259 7.71 3.17 -19.02
N LEU A 260 7.27 3.78 -17.91
CA LEU A 260 7.12 3.06 -16.63
C LEU A 260 6.01 2.03 -16.71
N VAL A 261 4.86 2.39 -17.31
CA VAL A 261 3.75 1.45 -17.49
C VAL A 261 4.18 0.28 -18.40
N ALA A 262 4.92 0.53 -19.48
CA ALA A 262 5.45 -0.52 -20.33
C ALA A 262 6.42 -1.44 -19.59
N ASN A 263 7.22 -0.93 -18.66
CA ASN A 263 8.09 -1.75 -17.81
C ASN A 263 7.28 -2.66 -16.88
N MET A 264 6.19 -2.17 -16.29
CA MET A 264 5.29 -2.99 -15.47
C MET A 264 4.58 -4.07 -16.31
N GLU A 265 4.08 -3.72 -17.49
CA GLU A 265 3.49 -4.68 -18.44
C GLU A 265 4.48 -5.80 -18.83
N ALA A 266 5.76 -5.47 -19.01
CA ALA A 266 6.79 -6.43 -19.37
C ALA A 266 7.14 -7.45 -18.27
N LEU A 267 6.70 -7.24 -17.02
CA LEU A 267 6.93 -8.20 -15.93
C LEU A 267 6.12 -9.48 -16.10
N ASN A 268 4.94 -9.39 -16.68
CA ASN A 268 4.08 -10.55 -16.92
C ASN A 268 3.64 -10.63 -18.40
N PRO A 269 4.51 -11.18 -19.27
CA PRO A 269 4.20 -11.31 -20.70
C PRO A 269 2.95 -12.14 -20.98
N ALA A 270 2.70 -13.20 -20.20
CA ALA A 270 1.51 -14.01 -20.33
C ALA A 270 0.23 -13.18 -20.19
N ASN A 271 0.12 -12.38 -19.13
CA ASN A 271 -1.02 -11.50 -18.93
C ASN A 271 -1.09 -10.40 -20.00
N THR A 272 0.03 -9.73 -20.28
CA THR A 272 0.06 -8.56 -21.17
C THR A 272 -0.23 -8.90 -22.62
N LEU A 273 0.37 -9.97 -23.12
CA LEU A 273 0.27 -10.34 -24.54
C LEU A 273 -0.93 -11.26 -24.82
N TRP A 274 -1.40 -12.03 -23.82
CA TRP A 274 -2.40 -13.06 -24.06
C TRP A 274 -3.55 -13.06 -23.06
N GLU A 275 -3.36 -13.39 -21.78
CA GLU A 275 -4.42 -13.71 -20.84
C GLU A 275 -5.47 -12.59 -20.68
N LYS A 276 -5.02 -11.35 -20.53
CA LYS A 276 -5.91 -10.17 -20.41
C LYS A 276 -6.83 -10.05 -21.63
N HIS A 277 -6.28 -10.25 -22.82
CA HIS A 277 -7.03 -10.14 -24.08
C HIS A 277 -7.89 -11.36 -24.32
N TYR A 278 -7.38 -12.56 -24.04
CA TYR A 278 -8.16 -13.79 -24.17
C TYR A 278 -9.30 -13.83 -23.15
N HIS A 279 -9.08 -13.39 -21.92
CA HIS A 279 -10.14 -13.28 -20.92
C HIS A 279 -11.27 -12.36 -21.36
N LEU A 280 -10.93 -11.19 -21.93
CA LEU A 280 -11.92 -10.30 -22.54
C LEU A 280 -12.66 -10.99 -23.69
N TYR A 281 -11.93 -11.64 -24.62
CA TYR A 281 -12.51 -12.32 -25.76
C TYR A 281 -13.43 -13.48 -25.35
N ALA A 282 -12.98 -14.33 -24.43
CA ALA A 282 -13.73 -15.49 -23.98
C ALA A 282 -15.00 -15.12 -23.20
N ASN A 283 -14.99 -13.99 -22.48
CA ASN A 283 -16.07 -13.51 -21.63
C ASN A 283 -16.62 -12.15 -22.13
N ILE A 284 -16.67 -11.93 -23.45
CA ILE A 284 -16.96 -10.64 -24.06
C ILE A 284 -18.33 -10.08 -23.66
N ASP A 285 -19.28 -10.94 -23.35
CA ASP A 285 -20.65 -10.60 -22.99
C ASP A 285 -20.75 -9.97 -21.57
N THR A 286 -19.76 -10.18 -20.70
CA THR A 286 -19.78 -9.73 -19.29
C THR A 286 -18.59 -8.85 -18.88
N GLU A 287 -17.42 -9.01 -19.52
CA GLU A 287 -16.15 -8.42 -19.06
C GLU A 287 -15.84 -7.06 -19.69
N THR A 288 -16.55 -6.66 -20.74
CA THR A 288 -16.24 -5.45 -21.53
C THR A 288 -16.21 -4.20 -20.64
N GLU A 289 -17.21 -3.97 -19.80
CA GLU A 289 -17.27 -2.77 -18.94
C GLU A 289 -16.12 -2.71 -17.95
N ARG A 290 -15.80 -3.83 -17.30
CA ARG A 290 -14.71 -3.93 -16.34
C ARG A 290 -13.35 -3.66 -17.01
N TYR A 291 -13.13 -4.25 -18.18
CA TYR A 291 -11.93 -4.03 -18.99
C TYR A 291 -11.77 -2.55 -19.37
N LEU A 292 -12.82 -1.93 -19.90
CA LEU A 292 -12.78 -0.53 -20.32
C LEU A 292 -12.58 0.44 -19.15
N ALA A 293 -13.19 0.17 -18.01
CA ALA A 293 -12.99 0.97 -16.80
C ALA A 293 -11.53 0.91 -16.30
N PHE A 294 -10.92 -0.27 -16.33
CA PHE A 294 -9.51 -0.44 -15.97
C PHE A 294 -8.57 0.24 -16.99
N GLU A 295 -8.77 0.00 -18.29
CA GLU A 295 -7.92 0.55 -19.35
C GLU A 295 -8.00 2.09 -19.45
N LYS A 296 -9.09 2.70 -19.02
CA LYS A 296 -9.20 4.16 -18.92
C LYS A 296 -8.20 4.75 -17.96
N TRP A 297 -8.04 4.16 -16.79
CA TRP A 297 -7.06 4.57 -15.80
C TRP A 297 -5.64 4.14 -16.21
N TRP A 298 -5.45 2.87 -16.56
CA TRP A 298 -4.15 2.30 -16.92
C TRP A 298 -3.49 2.94 -18.13
N GLY A 299 -4.29 3.39 -19.08
CA GLY A 299 -3.84 4.08 -20.31
C GLY A 299 -3.70 5.58 -20.19
N GLY A 300 -3.99 6.19 -19.05
CA GLY A 300 -3.82 7.63 -18.82
C GLY A 300 -2.37 7.92 -18.44
N PHE A 301 -1.49 8.18 -19.43
CA PHE A 301 -0.06 8.39 -19.18
C PHE A 301 0.25 9.84 -18.81
N PHE A 302 0.98 10.02 -17.71
CA PHE A 302 1.33 11.32 -17.13
C PHE A 302 2.84 11.56 -17.21
N MET A 303 3.23 12.83 -17.33
CA MET A 303 4.62 13.24 -17.47
C MET A 303 5.25 13.53 -16.12
N MET A 304 6.58 13.39 -16.04
CA MET A 304 7.40 13.80 -14.89
C MET A 304 8.55 14.67 -15.38
N THR A 305 9.07 15.55 -14.52
CA THR A 305 10.28 16.28 -14.85
C THR A 305 11.50 15.36 -14.87
N ALA A 306 12.52 15.71 -15.63
CA ALA A 306 13.80 15.01 -15.59
C ALA A 306 14.39 14.99 -14.18
N GLN A 307 14.20 16.08 -13.41
CA GLN A 307 14.68 16.21 -12.03
C GLN A 307 13.98 15.21 -11.10
N GLU A 308 12.64 15.14 -11.14
CA GLU A 308 11.86 14.16 -10.35
C GLU A 308 12.34 12.74 -10.63
N MET A 309 12.42 12.35 -11.91
CA MET A 309 12.84 10.99 -12.28
C MET A 309 14.28 10.69 -11.88
N ARG A 310 15.19 11.63 -12.09
CA ARG A 310 16.59 11.46 -11.65
C ARG A 310 16.67 11.30 -10.14
N PHE A 311 15.92 12.09 -9.37
CA PHE A 311 15.88 11.96 -7.91
C PHE A 311 15.37 10.59 -7.49
N ILE A 312 14.24 10.15 -8.03
CA ILE A 312 13.61 8.86 -7.70
C ILE A 312 14.57 7.70 -8.01
N VAL A 313 15.14 7.67 -9.22
CA VAL A 313 16.04 6.57 -9.60
C VAL A 313 17.36 6.63 -8.83
N ARG A 314 17.99 7.80 -8.73
CA ARG A 314 19.30 7.99 -8.09
C ARG A 314 19.26 7.79 -6.58
N SER A 315 18.21 8.28 -5.91
CA SER A 315 18.19 8.36 -4.47
C SER A 315 17.37 7.26 -3.81
N LEU A 316 16.27 6.84 -4.45
CA LEU A 316 15.37 5.85 -3.86
C LEU A 316 15.64 4.46 -4.45
N PHE A 317 15.62 4.30 -5.78
CA PHE A 317 15.66 2.96 -6.38
C PHE A 317 17.09 2.41 -6.52
N VAL A 318 18.03 3.18 -7.08
CA VAL A 318 19.40 2.70 -7.29
C VAL A 318 20.29 2.96 -6.08
N GLY A 319 20.10 4.08 -5.40
CA GLY A 319 20.97 4.49 -4.30
C GLY A 319 20.56 3.99 -2.93
N ASP A 320 19.31 3.50 -2.75
CA ASP A 320 18.73 3.07 -1.45
C ASP A 320 18.96 4.09 -0.30
N LYS A 321 19.04 5.39 -0.62
CA LYS A 321 19.46 6.41 0.35
C LYS A 321 18.43 6.62 1.47
N LEU A 322 17.15 6.32 1.21
CA LEU A 322 16.09 6.47 2.19
C LEU A 322 16.23 5.47 3.33
N GLU A 323 16.40 4.17 3.02
CA GLU A 323 16.58 3.15 4.04
C GLU A 323 17.94 3.23 4.75
N ASN A 324 18.96 3.77 4.05
CA ASN A 324 20.29 3.96 4.62
C ASN A 324 20.43 5.27 5.44
N GLY A 325 19.37 6.09 5.54
CA GLY A 325 19.36 7.34 6.30
C GLY A 325 20.25 8.45 5.72
N THR A 326 20.67 8.32 4.45
CA THR A 326 21.56 9.27 3.76
C THR A 326 20.82 10.09 2.70
N LEU A 327 19.49 10.07 2.70
CA LEU A 327 18.69 10.82 1.75
C LEU A 327 18.73 12.31 2.08
N VAL A 328 19.14 13.09 1.08
CA VAL A 328 19.07 14.56 1.11
C VAL A 328 18.17 15.00 -0.05
N LEU A 329 17.17 15.79 0.25
CA LEU A 329 16.28 16.40 -0.76
C LEU A 329 17.02 17.49 -1.54
N ASP A 330 16.49 17.87 -2.71
CA ASP A 330 17.10 18.88 -3.58
C ASP A 330 17.24 20.26 -2.91
N ASP A 331 16.52 20.51 -1.82
CA ASP A 331 16.60 21.75 -1.02
C ASP A 331 17.57 21.65 0.18
N GLY A 332 18.30 20.54 0.30
CA GLY A 332 19.32 20.32 1.32
C GLY A 332 18.81 19.71 2.63
N ARG A 333 17.51 19.42 2.77
CA ARG A 333 16.98 18.74 3.96
C ARG A 333 17.34 17.27 3.96
N GLY A 334 17.92 16.79 5.06
CA GLY A 334 18.15 15.37 5.30
C GLY A 334 16.90 14.68 5.82
N ILE A 335 16.58 13.52 5.26
CA ILE A 335 15.42 12.70 5.68
C ILE A 335 15.92 11.42 6.36
N ASN A 336 15.41 11.16 7.57
CA ASN A 336 15.74 9.96 8.32
C ASN A 336 14.46 9.28 8.83
N LEU A 337 14.21 8.05 8.41
CA LEU A 337 13.04 7.27 8.80
C LEU A 337 12.96 6.99 10.30
N ARG A 338 14.07 7.10 11.05
CA ARG A 338 14.09 7.04 12.51
C ARG A 338 13.29 8.19 13.18
N HIS A 339 13.01 9.26 12.45
CA HIS A 339 12.21 10.39 12.95
C HIS A 339 10.70 10.12 12.94
N ILE A 340 10.24 9.08 12.27
CA ILE A 340 8.83 8.68 12.27
C ILE A 340 8.41 8.33 13.70
N ARG A 341 7.31 8.91 14.17
CA ARG A 341 6.79 8.76 15.54
C ARG A 341 5.38 8.17 15.60
N GLU A 342 4.58 8.41 14.57
CA GLU A 342 3.20 7.93 14.54
C GLU A 342 3.14 6.47 14.10
N PRO A 343 2.07 5.73 14.46
CA PRO A 343 1.94 4.33 14.06
C PRO A 343 2.03 4.13 12.56
N LEU A 344 2.75 3.10 12.13
CA LEU A 344 2.84 2.67 10.74
C LEU A 344 2.07 1.38 10.54
N VAL A 345 1.32 1.30 9.44
CA VAL A 345 0.70 0.07 8.93
C VAL A 345 1.26 -0.21 7.54
N ILE A 346 1.88 -1.35 7.34
CA ILE A 346 2.49 -1.75 6.08
C ILE A 346 1.70 -2.92 5.51
N PHE A 347 0.93 -2.69 4.45
CA PHE A 347 0.19 -3.74 3.77
C PHE A 347 0.96 -4.25 2.56
N THR A 348 1.24 -5.55 2.53
CA THR A 348 2.01 -6.21 1.50
C THR A 348 1.44 -7.58 1.13
N SER A 349 1.90 -8.20 0.05
CA SER A 349 1.41 -9.49 -0.44
C SER A 349 2.53 -10.37 -0.98
N GLU A 350 2.49 -11.68 -0.66
CA GLU A 350 3.39 -12.67 -1.23
C GLU A 350 3.20 -12.85 -2.76
N GLY A 351 2.03 -12.49 -3.29
CA GLY A 351 1.73 -12.52 -4.73
C GLY A 351 2.13 -11.24 -5.49
N ASP A 352 2.67 -10.24 -4.80
CA ASP A 352 3.10 -8.98 -5.42
C ASP A 352 4.46 -9.15 -6.09
N ASN A 353 4.48 -9.01 -7.41
CA ASN A 353 5.69 -9.12 -8.24
C ASN A 353 6.30 -7.75 -8.62
N ILE A 354 5.74 -6.65 -8.14
CA ILE A 354 6.25 -5.28 -8.35
C ILE A 354 6.91 -4.78 -7.07
N THR A 355 6.21 -4.92 -5.94
CA THR A 355 6.71 -4.60 -4.61
C THR A 355 6.53 -5.81 -3.70
N PRO A 356 7.41 -6.80 -3.79
CA PRO A 356 7.35 -7.99 -2.95
C PRO A 356 7.51 -7.62 -1.47
N PRO A 357 7.10 -8.50 -0.54
CA PRO A 357 7.14 -8.23 0.89
C PRO A 357 8.49 -7.75 1.41
N GLN A 358 9.58 -8.25 0.83
CA GLN A 358 10.94 -7.86 1.20
C GLN A 358 11.22 -6.38 0.91
N GLN A 359 10.74 -5.86 -0.22
CA GLN A 359 10.89 -4.44 -0.57
C GLN A 359 10.04 -3.53 0.33
N ALA A 360 8.92 -4.05 0.84
CA ALA A 360 8.06 -3.31 1.74
C ALA A 360 8.54 -3.34 3.21
N LEU A 361 9.26 -4.39 3.65
CA LEU A 361 9.53 -4.64 5.07
C LEU A 361 11.01 -4.61 5.47
N ASN A 362 11.97 -4.99 4.58
CA ASN A 362 13.37 -5.17 4.99
C ASN A 362 14.06 -3.88 5.43
N TRP A 363 13.57 -2.72 5.00
CA TRP A 363 14.08 -1.43 5.48
C TRP A 363 14.03 -1.30 7.01
N LEU A 364 13.06 -1.97 7.67
CA LEU A 364 12.95 -1.98 9.12
C LEU A 364 14.23 -2.52 9.77
N THR A 365 14.80 -3.58 9.20
CA THR A 365 16.03 -4.23 9.71
C THR A 365 17.32 -3.48 9.34
N ARG A 366 17.22 -2.39 8.57
CA ARG A 366 18.33 -1.49 8.25
C ARG A 366 18.26 -0.18 9.01
N VAL A 367 17.06 0.37 9.13
CA VAL A 367 16.81 1.61 9.87
C VAL A 367 16.99 1.39 11.37
N TYR A 368 16.58 0.24 11.88
CA TYR A 368 16.69 -0.10 13.31
C TYR A 368 17.64 -1.27 13.50
N ASP A 369 18.51 -1.19 14.53
CA ASP A 369 19.46 -2.25 14.84
C ASP A 369 18.77 -3.47 15.50
N SER A 370 17.63 -3.24 16.15
CA SER A 370 16.83 -4.28 16.81
C SER A 370 15.40 -3.82 17.09
N GLU A 371 14.49 -4.75 17.37
CA GLU A 371 13.13 -4.44 17.83
C GLU A 371 13.14 -3.65 19.15
N ARG A 372 14.22 -3.76 19.94
CA ARG A 372 14.41 -2.96 21.16
C ARG A 372 14.53 -1.47 20.82
N GLU A 373 15.17 -1.14 19.70
CA GLU A 373 15.29 0.24 19.26
C GLU A 373 13.92 0.79 18.80
N ILE A 374 13.11 -0.01 18.09
CA ILE A 374 11.72 0.35 17.76
C ILE A 374 10.93 0.72 19.02
N ARG A 375 11.04 -0.14 20.07
CA ARG A 375 10.38 0.12 21.36
C ARG A 375 10.91 1.37 22.05
N LYS A 376 12.23 1.55 22.07
CA LYS A 376 12.89 2.73 22.66
C LYS A 376 12.47 4.02 21.98
N ASN A 377 12.24 3.99 20.67
CA ASN A 377 11.78 5.14 19.89
C ASN A 377 10.26 5.40 20.03
N GLY A 378 9.56 4.61 20.86
CA GLY A 378 8.11 4.74 21.03
C GLY A 378 7.31 4.37 19.78
N GLN A 379 7.91 3.64 18.83
CA GLN A 379 7.35 3.37 17.53
C GLN A 379 6.46 2.13 17.55
N VAL A 380 5.26 2.24 16.98
CA VAL A 380 4.37 1.11 16.70
C VAL A 380 4.38 0.84 15.21
N ILE A 381 4.82 -0.35 14.82
CA ILE A 381 4.88 -0.79 13.42
C ILE A 381 4.04 -2.06 13.29
N VAL A 382 3.06 -2.02 12.41
CA VAL A 382 2.17 -3.15 12.12
C VAL A 382 2.31 -3.50 10.65
N TYR A 383 2.48 -4.77 10.31
CA TYR A 383 2.36 -5.18 8.92
C TYR A 383 1.18 -6.15 8.72
N VAL A 384 0.64 -6.15 7.51
CA VAL A 384 -0.45 -7.02 7.07
C VAL A 384 0.04 -7.77 5.84
N MET A 385 -0.03 -9.11 5.88
CA MET A 385 0.42 -9.98 4.80
C MET A 385 -0.76 -10.65 4.10
N HIS A 386 -0.93 -10.41 2.81
CA HIS A 386 -1.84 -11.19 1.97
C HIS A 386 -1.07 -12.34 1.28
N LYS A 387 -1.70 -13.51 1.15
CA LYS A 387 -1.01 -14.73 0.65
C LYS A 387 -0.80 -14.78 -0.85
N SER A 388 -1.62 -14.14 -1.68
CA SER A 388 -1.62 -14.43 -3.12
C SER A 388 -2.03 -13.29 -4.03
N ILE A 389 -2.45 -12.13 -3.50
CA ILE A 389 -2.93 -11.04 -4.36
C ILE A 389 -1.74 -10.38 -5.09
N GLY A 390 -1.88 -10.13 -6.40
CA GLY A 390 -0.90 -9.36 -7.15
C GLY A 390 -0.95 -7.87 -6.82
N HIS A 391 0.08 -7.12 -7.21
CA HIS A 391 0.28 -5.71 -6.87
C HIS A 391 -0.98 -4.85 -7.06
N LEU A 392 -1.53 -4.82 -8.27
CA LEU A 392 -2.72 -4.03 -8.56
C LEU A 392 -3.94 -4.49 -7.75
N GLY A 393 -4.00 -5.78 -7.42
CA GLY A 393 -5.08 -6.34 -6.60
C GLY A 393 -5.15 -5.76 -5.20
N ILE A 394 -4.03 -5.31 -4.63
CA ILE A 394 -3.97 -4.60 -3.34
C ILE A 394 -4.93 -3.39 -3.35
N PHE A 395 -5.00 -2.68 -4.45
CA PHE A 395 -5.74 -1.42 -4.59
C PHE A 395 -7.12 -1.58 -5.22
N VAL A 396 -7.24 -2.46 -6.25
CA VAL A 396 -8.45 -2.51 -7.08
C VAL A 396 -9.34 -3.73 -6.82
N SER A 397 -8.94 -4.65 -5.94
CA SER A 397 -9.76 -5.82 -5.59
C SER A 397 -10.86 -5.47 -4.60
N ALA A 398 -12.12 -5.72 -4.97
CA ALA A 398 -13.25 -5.57 -4.06
C ALA A 398 -13.18 -6.52 -2.85
N GLY A 399 -12.53 -7.69 -3.00
CA GLY A 399 -12.27 -8.63 -1.90
C GLY A 399 -11.35 -8.00 -0.85
N VAL A 400 -10.23 -7.41 -1.29
CA VAL A 400 -9.27 -6.69 -0.43
C VAL A 400 -9.93 -5.48 0.24
N ALA A 401 -10.72 -4.71 -0.51
CA ALA A 401 -11.42 -3.56 0.06
C ALA A 401 -12.35 -3.98 1.22
N ARG A 402 -13.11 -5.06 1.05
CA ARG A 402 -14.07 -5.55 2.05
C ARG A 402 -13.43 -6.24 3.25
N LYS A 403 -12.20 -6.74 3.13
CA LYS A 403 -11.50 -7.46 4.18
C LYS A 403 -10.34 -6.63 4.73
N GLU A 404 -9.23 -6.51 3.99
CA GLU A 404 -8.00 -5.90 4.46
C GLU A 404 -8.18 -4.40 4.69
N HIS A 405 -8.59 -3.60 3.70
CA HIS A 405 -8.73 -2.15 3.87
C HIS A 405 -9.77 -1.80 4.93
N ARG A 406 -10.89 -2.54 5.00
CA ARG A 406 -11.89 -2.32 6.05
C ARG A 406 -11.32 -2.52 7.45
N LYS A 407 -10.47 -3.55 7.65
CA LYS A 407 -9.87 -3.83 8.95
C LYS A 407 -8.72 -2.87 9.26
N ILE A 408 -7.89 -2.52 8.27
CA ILE A 408 -6.84 -1.52 8.44
C ILE A 408 -7.45 -0.17 8.85
N ILE A 409 -8.40 0.36 8.09
CA ILE A 409 -9.05 1.65 8.37
C ILE A 409 -9.78 1.61 9.73
N GLY A 410 -10.49 0.51 10.01
CA GLY A 410 -11.19 0.34 11.29
C GLY A 410 -10.26 0.26 12.50
N SER A 411 -9.01 -0.16 12.32
CA SER A 411 -8.03 -0.32 13.40
C SER A 411 -7.11 0.89 13.60
N VAL A 412 -7.12 1.89 12.71
CA VAL A 412 -6.20 3.04 12.74
C VAL A 412 -6.18 3.77 14.09
N GLU A 413 -7.34 3.93 14.73
CA GLU A 413 -7.42 4.57 16.05
C GLU A 413 -6.93 3.63 17.17
N MET A 414 -7.20 2.34 17.07
CA MET A 414 -6.85 1.34 18.08
C MET A 414 -5.35 1.03 18.11
N ILE A 415 -4.69 1.05 16.96
CA ILE A 415 -3.24 0.81 16.84
C ILE A 415 -2.44 1.78 17.71
N GLY A 416 -2.94 3.00 17.95
CA GLY A 416 -2.33 3.97 18.84
C GLY A 416 -2.30 3.55 20.33
N TYR A 417 -3.03 2.51 20.73
CA TYR A 417 -3.03 1.94 22.08
C TYR A 417 -2.14 0.70 22.22
N LEU A 418 -1.54 0.21 21.12
CA LEU A 418 -0.52 -0.83 21.19
C LEU A 418 0.73 -0.33 21.90
N ALA A 419 1.38 -1.19 22.67
CA ALA A 419 2.72 -0.92 23.16
C ALA A 419 3.69 -0.74 21.98
N PRO A 420 4.71 0.12 22.09
CA PRO A 420 5.74 0.24 21.06
C PRO A 420 6.34 -1.11 20.69
N GLY A 421 6.48 -1.39 19.38
CA GLY A 421 6.99 -2.68 18.91
C GLY A 421 6.63 -2.98 17.47
N LEU A 422 7.00 -4.17 17.02
CA LEU A 422 6.72 -4.72 15.70
C LEU A 422 5.64 -5.81 15.80
N TYR A 423 4.62 -5.70 14.97
CA TYR A 423 3.45 -6.59 14.99
C TYR A 423 3.05 -7.04 13.59
N GLU A 424 2.47 -8.23 13.50
CA GLU A 424 1.68 -8.67 12.36
C GLU A 424 0.19 -8.59 12.69
N MET A 425 -0.58 -7.95 11.83
CA MET A 425 -2.04 -7.91 11.89
C MET A 425 -2.61 -9.11 11.15
N ILE A 426 -3.12 -10.07 11.88
CA ILE A 426 -3.74 -11.28 11.35
C ILE A 426 -5.24 -11.09 11.29
N ILE A 427 -5.82 -11.23 10.08
CA ILE A 427 -7.25 -11.09 9.83
C ILE A 427 -7.84 -12.47 9.61
N THR A 428 -8.63 -12.97 10.57
CA THR A 428 -9.30 -14.25 10.52
C THR A 428 -10.79 -14.08 10.27
N GLN A 429 -11.39 -15.02 9.53
CA GLN A 429 -12.83 -15.04 9.31
C GLN A 429 -13.51 -15.78 10.47
N GLU A 430 -14.49 -15.14 11.11
CA GLU A 430 -15.32 -15.82 12.10
C GLU A 430 -16.39 -16.68 11.41
N PRO A 431 -16.75 -17.84 12.02
CA PRO A 431 -17.93 -18.57 11.60
C PRO A 431 -19.16 -17.70 11.88
N SER A 432 -19.73 -17.09 10.87
CA SER A 432 -20.87 -16.20 11.01
C SER A 432 -22.11 -16.74 10.32
N LYS A 433 -23.28 -16.17 10.65
CA LYS A 433 -24.57 -16.53 10.07
C LYS A 433 -24.53 -16.40 8.53
N PRO A 434 -25.27 -17.25 7.79
CA PRO A 434 -25.29 -17.20 6.33
C PRO A 434 -25.55 -15.78 5.81
N GLY A 435 -24.63 -15.26 4.96
CA GLY A 435 -24.76 -13.95 4.32
C GLY A 435 -24.01 -12.79 4.98
N ARG A 436 -23.32 -12.99 6.10
CA ARG A 436 -22.51 -11.95 6.75
C ARG A 436 -21.11 -12.50 7.08
N SER A 437 -20.10 -12.04 6.36
CA SER A 437 -18.70 -12.34 6.70
C SER A 437 -18.24 -11.35 7.76
N ASP A 438 -18.02 -11.83 8.97
CA ASP A 438 -17.41 -11.04 10.04
C ASP A 438 -15.94 -11.44 10.17
N TYR A 439 -15.05 -10.48 10.30
CA TYR A 439 -13.61 -10.68 10.40
C TYR A 439 -13.12 -10.18 11.74
N GLN A 440 -12.28 -10.95 12.40
CA GLN A 440 -11.55 -10.54 13.60
C GLN A 440 -10.12 -10.18 13.28
N VAL A 441 -9.55 -9.27 14.06
CA VAL A 441 -8.16 -8.84 13.97
C VAL A 441 -7.42 -9.20 15.24
N ARG A 442 -6.21 -9.73 15.05
CA ARG A 442 -5.25 -10.00 16.12
C ARG A 442 -3.91 -9.42 15.73
N PHE A 443 -3.23 -8.76 16.67
CA PHE A 443 -1.90 -8.20 16.50
C PHE A 443 -0.88 -9.10 17.22
N GLU A 444 -0.06 -9.82 16.45
CA GLU A 444 0.98 -10.70 17.00
C GLU A 444 2.33 -10.00 17.00
N LYS A 445 3.03 -10.05 18.12
CA LYS A 445 4.42 -9.55 18.22
C LYS A 445 5.32 -10.32 17.26
N ARG A 446 6.16 -9.60 16.53
CA ARG A 446 7.11 -10.16 15.56
C ARG A 446 8.53 -9.67 15.84
N THR A 447 9.48 -10.40 15.29
CA THR A 447 10.91 -10.11 15.36
C THR A 447 11.46 -9.79 13.96
N PHE A 448 12.67 -9.23 13.91
CA PHE A 448 13.40 -9.08 12.64
C PHE A 448 13.71 -10.42 11.99
N GLY A 449 13.88 -11.48 12.81
CA GLY A 449 13.98 -12.85 12.31
C GLY A 449 12.74 -13.27 11.50
N ASP A 450 11.53 -12.91 11.96
CA ASP A 450 10.29 -13.20 11.25
C ASP A 450 10.21 -12.44 9.90
N ILE A 451 10.64 -11.16 9.88
CA ILE A 451 10.70 -10.37 8.63
C ILE A 451 11.67 -11.00 7.63
N LEU A 452 12.88 -11.34 8.06
CA LEU A 452 13.89 -11.94 7.18
C LEU A 452 13.49 -13.33 6.71
N ALA A 453 12.77 -14.10 7.52
CA ALA A 453 12.27 -15.43 7.16
C ALA A 453 11.31 -15.40 5.96
N ILE A 454 10.55 -14.31 5.75
CA ILE A 454 9.69 -14.10 4.57
C ILE A 454 10.53 -14.20 3.29
N GLY A 455 11.79 -13.73 3.30
CA GLY A 455 12.73 -13.77 2.17
C GLY A 455 13.67 -14.96 2.12
N GLY A 456 13.44 -16.01 2.92
CA GLY A 456 14.33 -17.16 3.01
C GLY A 456 15.56 -16.96 3.90
N GLY A 457 15.54 -15.98 4.79
CA GLY A 457 16.53 -15.78 5.85
C GLY A 457 17.83 -15.07 5.44
N SER A 458 17.98 -14.68 4.16
CA SER A 458 19.17 -13.97 3.68
C SER A 458 18.79 -12.69 2.91
N ARG A 459 19.60 -11.65 3.02
CA ARG A 459 19.37 -10.41 2.28
C ARG A 459 19.79 -10.49 0.82
N ASN A 460 20.78 -11.30 0.47
CA ASN A 460 21.34 -11.52 -0.90
C ASN A 460 21.51 -10.22 -1.75
N GLU A 461 21.93 -9.14 -1.09
CA GLU A 461 21.94 -7.80 -1.69
C GLU A 461 23.36 -7.28 -1.98
N ASP A 462 24.39 -8.08 -1.69
CA ASP A 462 25.81 -7.66 -1.71
C ASP A 462 26.31 -7.18 -3.08
N ALA A 463 25.64 -7.60 -4.16
CA ALA A 463 26.01 -7.18 -5.51
C ALA A 463 25.37 -5.86 -5.96
N PHE A 464 24.33 -5.36 -5.26
CA PHE A 464 23.60 -4.17 -5.69
C PHE A 464 24.26 -2.83 -5.37
N PRO A 465 25.06 -2.64 -4.30
CA PRO A 465 25.78 -1.39 -4.06
C PRO A 465 26.69 -0.96 -5.21
N GLN A 466 27.26 -1.92 -5.96
CA GLN A 466 28.09 -1.64 -7.13
C GLN A 466 27.29 -1.01 -8.28
N VAL A 467 25.98 -1.33 -8.38
CA VAL A 467 25.08 -0.72 -9.37
C VAL A 467 24.99 0.78 -9.16
N SER A 468 24.90 1.24 -7.90
CA SER A 468 24.83 2.67 -7.59
C SER A 468 26.06 3.43 -8.06
N ILE A 469 27.24 2.87 -7.82
CA ILE A 469 28.53 3.48 -8.23
C ILE A 469 28.60 3.56 -9.76
N LEU A 470 28.34 2.46 -10.46
CA LEU A 470 28.37 2.43 -11.92
C LEU A 470 27.29 3.29 -12.55
N SER A 471 26.09 3.33 -11.94
CA SER A 471 25.01 4.20 -12.37
C SER A 471 25.41 5.68 -12.37
N GLU A 472 26.09 6.14 -11.32
CA GLU A 472 26.56 7.53 -11.26
C GLU A 472 27.64 7.82 -12.30
N GLN A 473 28.59 6.89 -12.53
CA GLN A 473 29.63 7.06 -13.55
C GLN A 473 29.03 7.07 -14.95
N ASN A 474 28.12 6.16 -15.24
CA ASN A 474 27.44 6.08 -16.53
C ASN A 474 26.64 7.37 -16.81
N ASP A 475 25.92 7.89 -15.81
CA ASP A 475 25.17 9.14 -15.98
C ASP A 475 26.09 10.34 -16.15
N ARG A 476 27.21 10.42 -15.41
CA ARG A 476 28.22 11.49 -15.60
C ARG A 476 28.80 11.45 -17.02
N PHE A 477 29.16 10.26 -17.52
CA PHE A 477 29.63 10.07 -18.86
C PHE A 477 28.57 10.48 -19.90
N TYR A 478 27.35 10.04 -19.73
CA TYR A 478 26.23 10.44 -20.57
C TYR A 478 26.02 11.95 -20.57
N GLN A 479 25.97 12.60 -19.41
CA GLN A 479 25.77 14.05 -19.28
C GLN A 479 26.90 14.84 -19.94
N MET A 480 28.13 14.34 -19.89
CA MET A 480 29.32 15.03 -20.46
C MET A 480 29.39 14.90 -21.99
N PHE A 481 29.12 13.71 -22.53
CA PHE A 481 29.44 13.42 -23.93
C PHE A 481 28.22 13.28 -24.84
N ALA A 482 27.09 12.76 -24.35
CA ALA A 482 25.93 12.47 -25.18
C ALA A 482 24.76 13.46 -25.00
N SER A 483 24.42 13.81 -23.75
CA SER A 483 23.29 14.68 -23.42
C SER A 483 23.31 16.04 -24.15
N PRO A 484 24.44 16.76 -24.28
CA PRO A 484 24.44 18.04 -24.98
C PRO A 484 24.01 17.91 -26.44
N TRP A 485 24.45 16.85 -27.12
CA TRP A 485 24.10 16.60 -28.51
C TRP A 485 22.63 16.18 -28.65
N ILE A 486 22.17 15.31 -27.80
CA ILE A 486 20.78 14.85 -27.83
C ILE A 486 19.84 16.03 -27.60
N ARG A 487 20.09 16.87 -26.59
CA ARG A 487 19.30 18.09 -26.33
C ARG A 487 19.33 19.07 -27.48
N PHE A 488 20.48 19.23 -28.13
CA PHE A 488 20.63 20.13 -29.28
C PHE A 488 19.74 19.69 -30.46
N PHE A 489 19.65 18.39 -30.73
CA PHE A 489 18.85 17.86 -31.84
C PHE A 489 17.38 17.60 -31.47
N THR A 490 17.04 17.60 -30.16
CA THR A 490 15.67 17.37 -29.72
C THR A 490 14.85 18.66 -29.76
N THR A 491 13.90 18.72 -30.69
CA THR A 491 12.93 19.81 -30.83
C THR A 491 11.57 19.38 -30.24
N PRO A 492 10.62 20.31 -30.00
CA PRO A 492 9.26 19.94 -29.59
C PRO A 492 8.61 18.91 -30.49
N VAL A 493 8.86 19.01 -31.80
CA VAL A 493 8.29 18.08 -32.79
C VAL A 493 8.91 16.68 -32.66
N THR A 494 10.25 16.59 -32.61
CA THR A 494 10.93 15.29 -32.45
C THR A 494 10.61 14.62 -31.10
N ALA A 495 10.49 15.40 -30.03
CA ALA A 495 10.09 14.89 -28.72
C ALA A 495 8.65 14.34 -28.76
N GLU A 496 7.73 15.04 -29.42
CA GLU A 496 6.35 14.53 -29.60
C GLU A 496 6.31 13.29 -30.48
N CYS A 497 7.07 13.26 -31.58
CA CYS A 497 7.20 12.05 -32.41
C CYS A 497 7.74 10.86 -31.59
N PHE A 498 8.78 11.08 -30.78
CA PHE A 498 9.32 10.04 -29.89
C PHE A 498 8.27 9.54 -28.90
N ARG A 499 7.52 10.45 -28.29
CA ARG A 499 6.43 10.11 -27.34
C ARG A 499 5.33 9.29 -28.02
N GLN A 500 4.89 9.72 -29.20
CA GLN A 500 3.82 9.03 -29.94
C GLN A 500 4.29 7.70 -30.56
N ALA A 501 5.58 7.50 -30.77
CA ALA A 501 6.15 6.24 -31.24
C ALA A 501 6.06 5.11 -30.17
N ASN A 502 5.75 5.44 -28.91
CA ASN A 502 5.58 4.42 -27.86
C ASN A 502 4.38 3.50 -28.20
N PRO A 503 4.60 2.15 -28.27
CA PRO A 503 3.54 1.20 -28.59
C PRO A 503 2.29 1.31 -27.71
N MET A 504 2.46 1.70 -26.44
CA MET A 504 1.35 1.92 -25.52
C MET A 504 0.42 3.08 -25.98
N ARG A 505 0.94 4.05 -26.73
CA ARG A 505 0.17 5.18 -27.23
C ARG A 505 -0.38 4.92 -28.62
N TRP A 506 0.46 4.64 -29.62
CA TRP A 506 0.00 4.51 -31.00
C TRP A 506 -0.99 3.36 -31.21
N SER A 507 -0.90 2.27 -30.44
CA SER A 507 -1.87 1.18 -30.51
C SER A 507 -3.31 1.63 -30.18
N ARG A 508 -3.45 2.66 -29.33
CA ARG A 508 -4.77 3.22 -29.00
C ARG A 508 -5.32 4.09 -30.12
N PHE A 509 -4.47 4.82 -30.84
CA PHE A 509 -4.87 5.53 -32.07
C PHE A 509 -5.26 4.58 -33.18
N LEU A 510 -4.46 3.53 -33.39
CA LEU A 510 -4.70 2.54 -34.43
C LEU A 510 -6.01 1.76 -34.20
N LEU A 511 -6.34 1.50 -32.92
CA LEU A 511 -7.56 0.80 -32.51
C LEU A 511 -8.65 1.80 -32.05
N SER A 512 -8.92 2.81 -32.83
CA SER A 512 -9.97 3.83 -32.61
C SER A 512 -10.71 4.16 -33.88
N ASP A 513 -11.73 5.02 -33.81
CA ASP A 513 -12.48 5.55 -34.97
C ASP A 513 -11.63 6.44 -35.89
N LEU A 514 -10.41 6.80 -35.48
CA LEU A 514 -9.44 7.45 -36.37
C LEU A 514 -8.92 6.49 -37.46
N ASN A 515 -9.07 5.18 -37.25
CA ASN A 515 -8.74 4.18 -38.26
C ASN A 515 -9.99 3.84 -39.12
N PRO A 516 -10.01 4.23 -40.42
CA PRO A 516 -11.17 3.99 -41.29
C PRO A 516 -11.54 2.51 -41.41
N CYS A 517 -10.58 1.58 -41.25
CA CYS A 517 -10.83 0.15 -41.33
C CYS A 517 -11.73 -0.37 -40.19
N LEU A 518 -11.82 0.36 -39.08
CA LEU A 518 -12.65 -0.01 -37.93
C LEU A 518 -14.04 0.62 -37.94
N LEU A 519 -14.35 1.53 -38.88
CA LEU A 519 -15.66 2.17 -38.96
C LEU A 519 -16.82 1.18 -39.05
N PRO A 520 -16.75 0.04 -39.82
CA PRO A 520 -17.87 -0.91 -39.88
C PRO A 520 -18.00 -1.77 -38.62
N VAL A 521 -17.00 -1.82 -37.74
CA VAL A 521 -16.98 -2.71 -36.58
C VAL A 521 -18.07 -2.35 -35.57
N GLY A 522 -18.27 -1.04 -35.31
CA GLY A 522 -19.26 -0.58 -34.33
C GLY A 522 -20.72 -0.98 -34.73
N PRO A 523 -21.21 -0.62 -35.90
CA PRO A 523 -22.53 -1.05 -36.35
C PRO A 523 -22.70 -2.58 -36.40
N THR A 524 -21.67 -3.29 -36.84
CA THR A 524 -21.69 -4.77 -36.91
C THR A 524 -21.77 -5.37 -35.49
N ALA A 525 -21.01 -4.83 -34.55
CA ALA A 525 -21.01 -5.28 -33.14
C ALA A 525 -22.39 -5.03 -32.49
N GLU A 526 -23.05 -3.89 -32.80
CA GLU A 526 -24.39 -3.59 -32.30
C GLU A 526 -25.44 -4.59 -32.83
N TRP A 527 -25.34 -4.94 -34.12
CA TRP A 527 -26.18 -5.95 -34.73
C TRP A 527 -25.95 -7.33 -34.06
N ILE A 528 -24.68 -7.72 -33.85
CA ILE A 528 -24.32 -8.99 -33.17
C ILE A 528 -24.86 -9.03 -31.76
N ARG A 529 -24.76 -7.96 -30.96
CA ARG A 529 -25.33 -7.94 -29.59
C ARG A 529 -26.81 -8.24 -29.57
N ARG A 530 -27.57 -7.82 -30.61
CA ARG A 530 -29.00 -8.12 -30.72
C ARG A 530 -29.29 -9.55 -31.20
N SER A 531 -28.34 -10.18 -31.89
CA SER A 531 -28.49 -11.53 -32.48
C SER A 531 -27.41 -12.49 -31.98
N ARG A 532 -26.94 -12.30 -30.75
CA ARG A 532 -25.86 -13.08 -30.14
C ARG A 532 -26.24 -14.55 -29.97
N ILE A 533 -25.39 -15.45 -30.50
CA ILE A 533 -25.50 -16.90 -30.39
C ILE A 533 -24.22 -17.38 -29.69
N ALA A 534 -24.30 -17.62 -28.39
CA ALA A 534 -23.18 -18.15 -27.63
C ALA A 534 -23.11 -19.68 -27.76
N ALA A 535 -21.92 -20.22 -27.95
CA ALA A 535 -21.69 -21.66 -27.83
C ALA A 535 -21.70 -22.06 -26.35
N ASP A 536 -22.24 -23.24 -26.07
CA ASP A 536 -22.23 -23.82 -24.72
C ASP A 536 -20.81 -24.00 -24.20
N GLU A 537 -20.60 -23.84 -22.91
CA GLU A 537 -19.29 -23.99 -22.26
C GLU A 537 -18.72 -25.41 -22.42
N SER A 538 -19.61 -26.42 -22.50
CA SER A 538 -19.26 -27.83 -22.73
C SER A 538 -18.95 -28.15 -24.19
N ASN A 539 -19.05 -27.18 -25.12
CA ASN A 539 -18.74 -27.40 -26.54
C ASN A 539 -17.29 -27.87 -26.71
N PRO A 540 -17.05 -29.00 -27.39
CA PRO A 540 -15.70 -29.59 -27.50
C PRO A 540 -14.67 -28.63 -28.13
N CYS A 541 -15.09 -27.76 -29.06
CA CYS A 541 -14.20 -26.79 -29.67
C CYS A 541 -13.84 -25.65 -28.68
N ARG A 542 -14.80 -25.26 -27.82
CA ARG A 542 -14.54 -24.26 -26.77
C ARG A 542 -13.61 -24.81 -25.68
N VAL A 543 -13.78 -26.06 -25.30
CA VAL A 543 -12.86 -26.76 -24.38
C VAL A 543 -11.44 -26.81 -24.99
N LEU A 544 -11.33 -27.14 -26.31
CA LEU A 544 -10.03 -27.13 -27.00
C LEU A 544 -9.44 -25.73 -27.05
N GLU A 545 -10.23 -24.68 -27.33
CA GLU A 545 -9.79 -23.28 -27.32
C GLU A 545 -9.20 -22.91 -25.96
N THR A 546 -9.86 -23.29 -24.87
CA THR A 546 -9.38 -23.02 -23.49
C THR A 546 -8.05 -23.72 -23.25
N HIS A 547 -7.90 -25.00 -23.60
CA HIS A 547 -6.64 -25.71 -23.46
C HIS A 547 -5.52 -25.11 -24.31
N LEU A 548 -5.80 -24.68 -25.54
CA LEU A 548 -4.81 -23.99 -26.36
C LEU A 548 -4.38 -22.66 -25.72
N SER A 549 -5.33 -21.92 -25.15
CA SER A 549 -5.04 -20.70 -24.42
C SER A 549 -4.13 -20.96 -23.20
N GLU A 550 -4.41 -22.01 -22.43
CA GLU A 550 -3.55 -22.42 -21.30
C GLU A 550 -2.13 -22.78 -21.76
N GLN A 551 -1.99 -23.45 -22.92
CA GLN A 551 -0.65 -23.76 -23.48
C GLN A 551 0.11 -22.49 -23.93
N ILE A 552 -0.59 -21.50 -24.50
CA ILE A 552 0.01 -20.21 -24.86
C ILE A 552 0.48 -19.50 -23.61
N THR A 553 -0.37 -19.43 -22.57
CA THR A 553 -0.02 -18.87 -21.27
C THR A 553 1.22 -19.53 -20.67
N ALA A 554 1.23 -20.87 -20.60
CA ALA A 554 2.37 -21.64 -20.08
C ALA A 554 3.67 -21.40 -20.88
N SER A 555 3.55 -21.23 -22.21
CA SER A 555 4.70 -20.93 -23.07
C SER A 555 5.26 -19.52 -22.82
N LEU A 556 4.39 -18.54 -22.58
CA LEU A 556 4.79 -17.17 -22.25
C LEU A 556 5.36 -17.08 -20.82
N ASP A 557 4.84 -17.85 -19.89
CA ASP A 557 5.42 -17.98 -18.55
C ASP A 557 6.80 -18.62 -18.58
N PHE A 558 6.97 -19.67 -19.36
CA PHE A 558 8.29 -20.29 -19.57
C PHE A 558 9.29 -19.32 -20.21
N TYR A 559 8.86 -18.53 -21.20
CA TYR A 559 9.68 -17.44 -21.75
C TYR A 559 10.08 -16.42 -20.68
N ARG A 560 9.13 -15.99 -19.84
CA ARG A 560 9.40 -15.09 -18.72
C ARG A 560 10.45 -15.67 -17.80
N ASP A 561 10.30 -16.92 -17.40
CA ASP A 561 11.17 -17.56 -16.41
C ASP A 561 12.61 -17.71 -16.96
N ILE A 562 12.78 -18.07 -18.24
CA ILE A 562 14.10 -18.11 -18.90
C ILE A 562 14.71 -16.70 -18.98
N ARG A 563 13.93 -15.72 -19.40
CA ARG A 563 14.40 -14.33 -19.50
C ARG A 563 14.87 -13.81 -18.15
N ASP A 564 14.09 -14.05 -17.10
CA ASP A 564 14.36 -13.53 -15.77
C ASP A 564 15.55 -14.25 -15.12
N ALA A 565 15.67 -15.56 -15.31
CA ALA A 565 16.86 -16.32 -14.92
C ALA A 565 18.12 -15.84 -15.68
N GLY A 566 17.97 -15.53 -16.97
CA GLY A 566 19.04 -14.94 -17.78
C GLY A 566 19.49 -13.56 -17.27
N HIS A 567 18.54 -12.69 -16.90
CA HIS A 567 18.85 -11.40 -16.30
C HIS A 567 19.59 -11.55 -14.96
N GLU A 568 19.14 -12.46 -14.09
CA GLU A 568 19.83 -12.71 -12.83
C GLU A 568 21.24 -13.25 -13.04
N PHE A 569 21.41 -14.20 -13.95
CA PHE A 569 22.73 -14.75 -14.30
C PHE A 569 23.68 -13.67 -14.82
N LEU A 570 23.23 -12.86 -15.77
CA LEU A 570 24.03 -11.78 -16.32
C LEU A 570 24.35 -10.73 -15.25
N PHE A 571 23.38 -10.36 -14.42
CA PHE A 571 23.58 -9.43 -13.32
C PHE A 571 24.65 -9.93 -12.35
N LYS A 572 24.54 -11.16 -11.87
CA LYS A 572 25.53 -11.76 -10.97
C LYS A 572 26.91 -11.86 -11.63
N SER A 573 26.96 -12.25 -12.90
CA SER A 573 28.23 -12.32 -13.64
C SER A 573 28.94 -10.95 -13.75
N LEU A 574 28.19 -9.87 -13.86
CA LEU A 574 28.74 -8.51 -13.97
C LEU A 574 29.09 -7.91 -12.61
N TYR A 575 28.19 -8.01 -11.64
CA TYR A 575 28.26 -7.28 -10.39
C TYR A 575 28.75 -8.10 -9.19
N ASP A 576 28.65 -9.43 -9.23
CA ASP A 576 29.17 -10.31 -8.18
C ASP A 576 30.68 -10.60 -8.37
N ASN A 577 31.39 -9.61 -8.83
CA ASN A 577 32.83 -9.67 -9.06
C ASN A 577 33.61 -9.21 -7.83
N PRO A 578 34.60 -9.99 -7.33
CA PRO A 578 35.40 -9.65 -6.16
C PRO A 578 36.07 -8.26 -6.23
N TRP A 579 36.49 -7.83 -7.40
CA TRP A 579 37.13 -6.51 -7.61
C TRP A 579 36.13 -5.36 -7.44
N LEU A 580 34.91 -5.50 -7.96
CA LEU A 580 33.87 -4.49 -7.77
C LEU A 580 33.39 -4.46 -6.33
N LYS A 581 33.30 -5.59 -5.64
CA LYS A 581 32.99 -5.64 -4.20
C LYS A 581 34.03 -4.93 -3.36
N LEU A 582 35.32 -5.11 -3.66
CA LEU A 582 36.40 -4.45 -2.95
C LEU A 582 36.34 -2.92 -3.13
N THR A 583 36.10 -2.44 -4.36
CA THR A 583 35.97 -0.99 -4.62
C THR A 583 34.75 -0.38 -3.93
N ALA A 584 33.63 -1.10 -3.91
CA ALA A 584 32.41 -0.68 -3.21
C ALA A 584 32.62 -0.61 -1.68
N HIS A 585 33.36 -1.55 -1.10
CA HIS A 585 33.70 -1.55 0.33
C HIS A 585 34.53 -0.33 0.70
N ILE A 586 35.58 -0.05 -0.06
CA ILE A 586 36.41 1.14 0.13
C ILE A 586 35.59 2.43 0.03
N CYS A 587 34.69 2.53 -0.95
CA CYS A 587 33.86 3.72 -1.11
C CYS A 587 32.80 3.88 0.01
N ARG A 588 32.31 2.78 0.58
CA ARG A 588 31.37 2.80 1.71
C ARG A 588 32.04 3.27 2.99
N ASP A 589 33.22 2.75 3.31
CA ASP A 589 33.98 3.11 4.52
C ASP A 589 34.39 4.59 4.54
N LEU A 590 34.55 5.21 3.37
CA LEU A 590 34.82 6.64 3.22
C LEU A 590 33.57 7.53 3.36
N ALA A 591 32.38 6.96 3.23
CA ALA A 591 31.10 7.69 3.24
C ALA A 591 30.32 7.62 4.57
N TYR A 592 30.70 6.71 5.46
CA TYR A 592 30.01 6.52 6.75
C TYR A 592 30.79 7.18 7.88
N SER A 593 30.29 8.32 8.38
CA SER A 593 30.51 8.76 9.76
C SER A 593 29.35 8.27 10.60
N GLU A 594 29.62 7.37 11.54
CA GLU A 594 28.63 6.89 12.49
C GLU A 594 28.17 8.02 13.42
N ASP A 595 26.98 8.55 13.23
CA ASP A 595 26.27 9.24 14.29
C ASP A 595 25.69 8.18 15.24
N VAL A 596 26.51 7.68 16.13
CA VAL A 596 26.10 6.82 17.24
C VAL A 596 25.35 7.69 18.24
N THR A 597 24.02 7.59 18.24
CA THR A 597 23.20 8.14 19.32
C THR A 597 23.56 7.42 20.62
N PRO A 598 23.97 8.11 21.69
CA PRO A 598 24.36 7.45 22.92
C PRO A 598 23.19 6.68 23.51
N ALA A 599 23.46 5.44 23.93
CA ALA A 599 22.50 4.60 24.62
C ALA A 599 21.96 5.35 25.85
N SER A 600 20.64 5.50 25.96
CA SER A 600 20.01 6.07 27.15
C SER A 600 20.31 5.17 28.35
N ALA A 601 20.68 5.77 29.48
CA ALA A 601 20.89 5.06 30.75
C ALA A 601 19.58 4.32 31.14
N PRO A 602 19.68 3.18 31.82
CA PRO A 602 18.52 2.49 32.35
C PRO A 602 17.75 3.40 33.33
N PRO A 603 16.39 3.29 33.38
CA PRO A 603 15.58 4.15 34.24
C PRO A 603 15.99 4.01 35.70
N GLY A 604 16.06 5.14 36.43
CA GLY A 604 16.37 5.16 37.85
C GLY A 604 15.21 4.59 38.69
N ARG A 605 15.49 4.06 39.86
CA ARG A 605 14.45 3.51 40.76
C ARG A 605 13.31 4.48 41.06
N ASP A 606 13.60 5.76 41.16
CA ASP A 606 12.61 6.81 41.45
C ASP A 606 11.61 7.01 40.29
N GLU A 607 11.97 6.63 39.07
CA GLU A 607 11.10 6.74 37.93
C GLU A 607 9.93 5.75 37.99
N TYR A 608 10.12 4.58 38.61
CA TYR A 608 9.07 3.57 38.76
C TYR A 608 7.96 4.00 39.72
N SER A 609 8.25 4.83 40.70
CA SER A 609 7.28 5.36 41.70
C SER A 609 6.79 6.76 41.33
N ARG A 610 7.22 7.33 40.20
CA ARG A 610 6.83 8.68 39.76
C ARG A 610 5.49 8.64 39.04
N GLY A 611 4.53 9.46 39.50
CA GLY A 611 3.21 9.59 38.88
C GLY A 611 2.07 9.35 39.86
N GLY A 612 0.96 8.82 39.36
CA GLY A 612 -0.25 8.56 40.15
C GLY A 612 -1.20 7.58 39.46
N PHE A 613 -2.50 7.82 39.60
CA PHE A 613 -3.54 6.93 39.07
C PHE A 613 -3.42 6.64 37.58
N ALA A 614 -3.13 7.65 36.75
CA ALA A 614 -3.05 7.46 35.31
C ALA A 614 -1.88 6.57 34.90
N GLU A 615 -0.69 6.81 35.46
CA GLU A 615 0.51 6.01 35.28
C GLU A 615 0.29 4.56 35.72
N ALA A 616 -0.34 4.37 36.88
CA ALA A 616 -0.65 3.04 37.40
C ALA A 616 -1.62 2.27 36.52
N VAL A 617 -2.72 2.91 36.08
CA VAL A 617 -3.71 2.25 35.21
C VAL A 617 -3.09 1.89 33.86
N VAL A 618 -2.34 2.79 33.23
CA VAL A 618 -1.67 2.51 31.96
C VAL A 618 -0.63 1.39 32.12
N ARG A 619 0.13 1.37 33.24
CA ARG A 619 1.08 0.28 33.55
C ARG A 619 0.37 -1.06 33.71
N ILE A 620 -0.76 -1.12 34.40
CA ILE A 620 -1.61 -2.32 34.53
C ILE A 620 -2.07 -2.78 33.15
N MET A 621 -2.60 -1.86 32.35
CA MET A 621 -3.07 -2.16 30.98
C MET A 621 -1.94 -2.76 30.13
N MET A 622 -0.75 -2.16 30.16
CA MET A 622 0.41 -2.63 29.38
C MET A 622 0.98 -3.95 29.93
N ALA A 623 0.96 -4.13 31.24
CA ALA A 623 1.41 -5.38 31.86
C ALA A 623 0.52 -6.56 31.50
N MET A 624 -0.80 -6.39 31.57
CA MET A 624 -1.78 -7.44 31.20
C MET A 624 -1.70 -7.77 29.71
N ALA A 625 -1.72 -6.75 28.87
CA ALA A 625 -1.56 -6.91 27.43
C ALA A 625 -0.20 -7.47 27.01
N GLY A 626 0.83 -7.34 27.86
CA GLY A 626 2.17 -7.85 27.60
C GLY A 626 2.37 -9.35 27.85
N GLU A 627 1.49 -10.01 28.61
CA GLU A 627 1.56 -11.46 28.91
C GLU A 627 1.29 -12.33 27.70
N ASN A 628 0.43 -11.89 26.79
CA ASN A 628 0.11 -12.60 25.57
C ASN A 628 1.10 -12.25 24.45
N ARG A 629 1.35 -13.23 23.58
CA ARG A 629 2.09 -12.97 22.32
C ARG A 629 1.30 -12.14 21.33
N PHE A 630 0.02 -11.89 21.58
CA PHE A 630 -0.87 -11.15 20.68
C PHE A 630 -1.84 -10.26 21.45
N PHE A 631 -2.35 -9.23 20.77
CA PHE A 631 -3.44 -8.37 21.23
C PHE A 631 -4.66 -8.62 20.34
N ASP A 632 -5.84 -8.81 20.96
CA ASP A 632 -7.11 -8.93 20.22
C ASP A 632 -7.73 -7.54 19.98
N GLU A 633 -8.42 -7.37 18.85
CA GLU A 633 -9.20 -6.16 18.51
C GLU A 633 -10.19 -5.79 19.63
N ARG A 634 -10.75 -6.77 20.33
CA ARG A 634 -11.70 -6.57 21.42
C ARG A 634 -11.05 -5.95 22.64
N GLU A 635 -9.85 -6.39 23.00
CA GLU A 635 -9.06 -5.85 24.12
C GLU A 635 -8.73 -4.37 23.88
N LEU A 636 -8.21 -4.05 22.69
CA LEU A 636 -7.89 -2.68 22.32
C LEU A 636 -9.16 -1.81 22.28
N SER A 637 -10.29 -2.33 21.85
CA SER A 637 -11.57 -1.63 21.87
C SER A 637 -12.03 -1.34 23.30
N VAL A 638 -11.86 -2.27 24.25
CA VAL A 638 -12.17 -2.06 25.66
C VAL A 638 -11.24 -1.01 26.27
N ILE A 639 -9.94 -1.06 25.99
CA ILE A 639 -8.98 -0.04 26.40
C ILE A 639 -9.40 1.34 25.88
N GLU A 640 -9.75 1.45 24.62
CA GLU A 640 -10.23 2.70 24.02
C GLU A 640 -11.49 3.21 24.72
N VAL A 641 -12.46 2.35 24.97
CA VAL A 641 -13.72 2.70 25.69
C VAL A 641 -13.42 3.14 27.12
N LEU A 642 -12.60 2.40 27.86
CA LEU A 642 -12.21 2.73 29.24
C LEU A 642 -11.53 4.09 29.33
N VAL A 643 -10.60 4.40 28.43
CA VAL A 643 -9.94 5.71 28.35
C VAL A 643 -10.95 6.84 28.08
N ARG A 644 -12.00 6.56 27.28
CA ARG A 644 -13.03 7.55 26.94
C ARG A 644 -14.08 7.76 28.03
N VAL A 645 -14.42 6.72 28.77
CA VAL A 645 -15.50 6.74 29.78
C VAL A 645 -14.96 7.21 31.12
N ASN A 646 -13.77 6.78 31.51
CA ASN A 646 -13.16 7.18 32.77
C ASN A 646 -12.87 8.69 32.80
N LYS A 647 -13.48 9.41 33.75
CA LYS A 647 -13.38 10.87 33.85
C LYS A 647 -11.95 11.38 34.05
N ARG A 648 -11.09 10.58 34.70
CA ARG A 648 -9.69 10.93 35.00
C ARG A 648 -8.81 10.73 33.78
N LEU A 649 -8.93 9.58 33.10
CA LEU A 649 -8.17 9.24 31.88
C LEU A 649 -8.56 10.14 30.71
N LYS A 650 -9.86 10.46 30.57
CA LYS A 650 -10.35 11.38 29.54
C LYS A 650 -9.71 12.77 29.58
N ARG A 651 -9.36 13.27 30.79
CA ARG A 651 -8.72 14.59 30.96
C ARG A 651 -7.28 14.63 30.45
N ILE A 652 -6.62 13.49 30.29
CA ILE A 652 -5.20 13.39 29.93
C ILE A 652 -4.96 13.83 28.47
N GLY A 653 -5.93 13.60 27.59
CA GLY A 653 -5.79 13.88 26.16
C GLY A 653 -4.93 12.84 25.42
N ALA A 654 -5.14 12.72 24.11
CA ALA A 654 -4.52 11.65 23.31
C ALA A 654 -2.98 11.70 23.29
N ARG A 655 -2.40 12.90 23.24
CA ARG A 655 -0.94 13.09 23.19
C ARG A 655 -0.25 12.60 24.47
N ARG A 656 -0.78 12.96 25.64
CA ARG A 656 -0.23 12.54 26.92
C ARG A 656 -0.50 11.06 27.16
N MET A 657 -1.64 10.52 26.71
CA MET A 657 -1.93 9.09 26.78
C MET A 657 -0.89 8.28 26.02
N LYS A 658 -0.53 8.69 24.79
CA LYS A 658 0.53 8.05 23.99
C LYS A 658 1.87 8.08 24.75
N SER A 659 2.27 9.25 25.26
CA SER A 659 3.49 9.39 26.07
C SER A 659 3.47 8.47 27.31
N LEU A 660 2.32 8.32 27.98
CA LEU A 660 2.18 7.41 29.11
C LEU A 660 2.35 5.94 28.72
N ILE A 661 1.77 5.53 27.60
CA ILE A 661 1.94 4.17 27.06
C ILE A 661 3.43 3.90 26.77
N GLU A 662 4.11 4.84 26.13
CA GLU A 662 5.56 4.75 25.85
C GLU A 662 6.37 4.66 27.14
N GLU A 663 6.15 5.56 28.09
CA GLU A 663 6.84 5.61 29.38
C GLU A 663 6.62 4.31 30.19
N GLN A 664 5.37 3.87 30.34
CA GLN A 664 5.05 2.69 31.13
C GLN A 664 5.51 1.38 30.46
N SER A 665 5.44 1.28 29.13
CA SER A 665 6.00 0.16 28.39
C SER A 665 7.51 0.07 28.56
N HIS A 666 8.22 1.20 28.54
CA HIS A 666 9.68 1.25 28.76
C HIS A 666 10.07 0.77 30.16
N LEU A 667 9.33 1.20 31.20
CA LEU A 667 9.56 0.74 32.57
C LEU A 667 9.32 -0.77 32.74
N LEU A 668 8.26 -1.29 32.12
CA LEU A 668 7.95 -2.73 32.13
C LEU A 668 9.01 -3.56 31.38
N ASP A 669 9.53 -3.05 30.27
CA ASP A 669 10.61 -3.71 29.50
C ASP A 669 11.96 -3.67 30.23
N ALA A 670 12.24 -2.63 31.04
CA ALA A 670 13.49 -2.49 31.77
C ALA A 670 13.53 -3.37 33.01
N ASP A 671 12.52 -3.34 33.88
CA ASP A 671 12.35 -4.20 35.03
C ASP A 671 10.85 -4.38 35.35
N ARG A 672 10.30 -5.50 34.92
CA ARG A 672 8.88 -5.82 35.09
C ARG A 672 8.50 -6.00 36.55
N GLU A 673 9.37 -6.63 37.33
CA GLU A 673 9.14 -6.91 38.77
C GLU A 673 9.04 -5.61 39.55
N LEU A 674 9.98 -4.71 39.34
CA LEU A 674 10.04 -3.42 40.00
C LEU A 674 8.85 -2.54 39.52
N ALA A 675 8.50 -2.58 38.22
CA ALA A 675 7.39 -1.85 37.69
C ALA A 675 6.05 -2.27 38.30
N LEU A 676 5.80 -3.56 38.47
CA LEU A 676 4.58 -4.06 39.11
C LEU A 676 4.57 -3.77 40.62
N SER A 677 5.69 -4.02 41.35
CA SER A 677 5.73 -3.78 42.79
C SER A 677 5.53 -2.30 43.16
N SER A 678 5.94 -1.38 42.31
CA SER A 678 5.76 0.08 42.53
C SER A 678 4.34 0.57 42.28
N LEU A 679 3.39 -0.26 41.80
CA LEU A 679 1.98 0.10 41.65
C LEU A 679 1.34 0.57 42.97
N ALA A 680 1.76 -0.03 44.09
CA ALA A 680 1.28 0.37 45.42
C ALA A 680 1.73 1.78 45.83
N ASP A 681 2.87 2.25 45.34
CA ASP A 681 3.39 3.59 45.58
C ASP A 681 2.66 4.66 44.71
N LEU A 682 2.24 4.27 43.53
CA LEU A 682 1.44 5.11 42.61
C LEU A 682 -0.02 5.24 43.07
N LEU A 683 -0.58 4.15 43.67
CA LEU A 683 -1.98 4.08 44.13
C LEU A 683 -2.02 4.11 45.67
N ARG A 684 -1.75 5.27 46.27
CA ARG A 684 -1.74 5.45 47.73
C ARG A 684 -3.14 5.41 48.32
N ASN A 685 -4.15 5.89 47.58
CA ASN A 685 -5.53 5.95 48.05
C ASN A 685 -6.26 4.60 47.81
N ARG A 686 -7.09 4.18 48.75
CA ARG A 686 -7.88 2.96 48.67
C ARG A 686 -8.87 2.97 47.51
N ASP A 687 -9.52 4.11 47.27
CA ASP A 687 -10.51 4.26 46.16
C ASP A 687 -9.81 4.14 44.81
N ASP A 688 -8.60 4.70 44.68
CA ASP A 688 -7.79 4.60 43.47
C ASP A 688 -7.38 3.15 43.18
N ARG A 689 -7.11 2.33 44.22
CA ARG A 689 -6.80 0.90 44.07
C ARG A 689 -8.02 0.10 43.61
N ILE A 690 -9.20 0.38 44.19
CA ILE A 690 -10.45 -0.28 43.82
C ILE A 690 -10.78 0.03 42.35
N GLU A 691 -10.72 1.31 41.94
CA GLU A 691 -11.00 1.73 40.57
C GLU A 691 -9.99 1.10 39.58
N ALA A 692 -8.70 1.05 39.91
CA ALA A 692 -7.67 0.42 39.07
C ALA A 692 -7.86 -1.09 38.94
N LEU A 693 -8.27 -1.78 40.02
CA LEU A 693 -8.61 -3.21 39.98
C LEU A 693 -9.87 -3.49 39.17
N GLU A 694 -10.89 -2.64 39.22
CA GLU A 694 -12.07 -2.77 38.39
C GLU A 694 -11.73 -2.61 36.89
N ILE A 695 -10.85 -1.68 36.55
CA ILE A 695 -10.35 -1.51 35.18
C ILE A 695 -9.58 -2.78 34.74
N ALA A 696 -8.69 -3.31 35.58
CA ALA A 696 -7.95 -4.53 35.29
C ALA A 696 -8.88 -5.73 35.05
N LYS A 697 -9.92 -5.91 35.91
CA LYS A 697 -10.92 -6.97 35.77
C LYS A 697 -11.72 -6.82 34.46
N ASN A 698 -12.14 -5.62 34.10
CA ASN A 698 -12.86 -5.37 32.85
C ASN A 698 -12.02 -5.74 31.60
N ILE A 699 -10.71 -5.59 31.66
CA ILE A 699 -9.80 -6.01 30.58
C ILE A 699 -9.69 -7.53 30.57
N ALA A 700 -9.47 -8.17 31.72
CA ALA A 700 -9.36 -9.61 31.86
C ALA A 700 -10.65 -10.35 31.41
N ASP A 701 -11.83 -9.84 31.80
CA ASP A 701 -13.14 -10.44 31.47
C ASP A 701 -13.44 -10.38 29.95
N THR A 702 -12.78 -9.53 29.21
CA THR A 702 -12.95 -9.42 27.74
C THR A 702 -12.25 -10.56 27.02
N ASN A 703 -11.28 -11.19 27.65
CA ASN A 703 -10.50 -12.29 27.12
C ASN A 703 -11.20 -13.64 27.37
N PHE A 704 -12.14 -14.02 26.51
CA PHE A 704 -12.82 -15.33 26.54
C PHE A 704 -11.88 -16.55 26.40
N ARG A 705 -10.59 -16.34 26.17
CA ARG A 705 -9.52 -17.34 26.11
C ARG A 705 -8.31 -16.86 26.93
N SER A 706 -8.54 -16.53 28.20
CA SER A 706 -7.45 -16.17 29.12
C SER A 706 -6.38 -17.27 29.12
N GLY A 707 -5.19 -16.91 28.63
CA GLY A 707 -4.00 -17.72 28.80
C GLY A 707 -3.63 -17.75 30.27
N HIS A 708 -2.96 -18.82 30.74
CA HIS A 708 -2.49 -18.93 32.13
C HIS A 708 -1.73 -17.69 32.63
N GLY A 709 -1.02 -16.97 31.73
CA GLY A 709 -0.22 -15.79 32.05
C GLY A 709 -1.03 -14.57 32.51
N GLU A 710 -2.20 -14.29 31.88
CA GLU A 710 -3.04 -13.16 32.28
C GLU A 710 -3.68 -13.35 33.65
N THR A 711 -4.12 -14.56 33.96
CA THR A 711 -4.66 -14.91 35.27
C THR A 711 -3.58 -14.74 36.35
N GLU A 712 -2.36 -15.19 36.07
CA GLU A 712 -1.22 -15.02 37.00
C GLU A 712 -0.82 -13.54 37.17
N CYS A 713 -0.82 -12.75 36.10
CA CYS A 713 -0.59 -11.29 36.17
C CYS A 713 -1.68 -10.57 36.96
N MET A 714 -2.95 -10.92 36.75
CA MET A 714 -4.08 -10.34 37.45
C MET A 714 -4.02 -10.68 38.97
N ASP A 715 -3.81 -11.94 39.31
CA ASP A 715 -3.67 -12.41 40.71
C ASP A 715 -2.50 -11.67 41.41
N ARG A 716 -1.44 -11.43 40.67
CA ARG A 716 -0.27 -10.69 41.18
C ARG A 716 -0.59 -9.21 41.40
N ILE A 717 -1.25 -8.54 40.48
CA ILE A 717 -1.70 -7.14 40.63
C ILE A 717 -2.64 -7.02 41.81
N GLU A 718 -3.61 -7.93 41.93
CA GLU A 718 -4.57 -7.96 43.03
C GLU A 718 -3.84 -8.14 44.38
N LYS A 719 -2.88 -9.04 44.46
CA LYS A 719 -2.04 -9.26 45.63
C LYS A 719 -1.21 -8.02 46.03
N ILE A 720 -0.58 -7.35 45.07
CA ILE A 720 0.19 -6.11 45.28
C ILE A 720 -0.67 -4.99 45.83
N LEU A 721 -1.86 -4.81 45.30
CA LEU A 721 -2.75 -3.74 45.68
C LEU A 721 -3.52 -4.03 47.00
N THR A 722 -3.68 -5.31 47.38
CA THR A 722 -4.38 -5.73 48.60
C THR A 722 -3.44 -5.81 49.84
N ILE A 723 -2.20 -6.26 49.67
CA ILE A 723 -1.24 -6.44 50.82
C ILE A 723 -0.99 -5.12 51.57
N ARG A 724 -1.00 -3.97 50.92
CA ARG A 724 -0.78 -2.68 51.60
C ARG A 724 -2.03 -2.04 52.22
N SER A 725 -3.19 -2.71 52.20
CA SER A 725 -4.40 -2.26 52.91
C SER A 725 -4.46 -2.71 54.37
N THR A 726 -3.54 -3.60 54.80
CA THR A 726 -3.48 -4.14 56.17
C THR A 726 -2.27 -3.67 56.99
N GLY A 727 -1.48 -2.72 56.48
CA GLY A 727 -0.38 -2.09 57.20
C GLY A 727 -0.83 -0.81 57.90
N GLU A 728 -0.97 -0.90 59.18
CA GLU A 728 -1.34 0.08 60.21
C GLU A 728 -0.81 1.50 59.98
N ASP A 729 -1.72 2.47 60.14
CA ASP A 729 -1.36 3.83 60.51
C ASP A 729 -0.85 3.83 61.97
N PRO A 730 0.25 4.51 62.30
CA PRO A 730 0.58 4.87 63.68
C PRO A 730 -0.19 6.06 64.16
#